data_2555db8346ac1ab2190b11f22c6edf0f
#
_entry.id   2555db8346ac1ab2190b11f22c6edf0f
#
_cell.length_a   1.000
_cell.length_b   1.000
_cell.length_c   1.000
_cell.angle_alpha   90.00
_cell.angle_beta   90.00
_cell.angle_gamma   90.00
#
_symmetry.space_group_name_H-M   'P 1'
#
loop_
_entity.id
_entity.type
_entity.pdbx_description
1 polymer ?
#
loop_
_entity_poly.entity_id
_entity_poly.type
_entity_poly.pdbx_seq_one_letter_code
_entity_poly.pdbx_strand_id
1 'polypeptide(L)'
;MSGIHREVMLLWRPDVAIYDFGLRTKLDAEYEDAQLWIRPVIDVCNGADTKKWKVSASLYDPAGAAVGQKMEIYVDEILSEKYPQRDNVHFPLLKQDVENPQKWTAETPVLYTLVLSLLDAEGREVEARSCKVGFRDVRIKGQQLLVNGVPVKLYGVNRHDHSETGGKAVTREEMEADIRLMKQFNFNSIRTCHYPNDPYIYDLCDRYGLYVMDEANLETHAVGGLLSNDYRWVGAFMERVTRMVMRDRNHPSVVIWSLGNESGTGPNHAAMAGWVKDFDPTRPVHYEGSQGQPEHPLYKPLKRRSKIVYTSEMQKVKKTAEAPKSMPVIVFKRSNPTDPEFVDIISRMYPRIEDLEAMALDTIHTRPIYMCEYAHSMGNSTGSMKGYWDVIRRHDCLLGGHIWDWKDQGVEAVNSNGVKYWKYGGDFEPEGEPNDGNFLINGVVFPDGTPKPAMFTCKYVYQPIEFSSQDPDTYQVTLKNRNFHISTAGYSYSWVLKDEKGVIQNGVFEAPVIAPGESATVTIPVRKFTKKPGMTYMLDVFAHEASVLPYAEAGHVNSSEQFVLSEVPAVQKKAAGKAPAISESENAVTVTAGKVTVTIDRQTGYLAGYSVSGRQMLKKSFAPNFWRAELDNDWRGWKPSHYLAYWKDAPGRMENQTALNTYVRDNEAVITVTKQTDKAALELEYTVAADGRLTVGYFIKIADDVLEPMRIGLQGQVSRETDNITYFGRGPQENYSDRNDGIFLGTWKTSVEDMMTQYVYPQENGNRTEVRWISLTDAKGRGILIEGMQPLSMSAWNTTQEELHKAAHIGEAQLLDDAFVLNIDLVQMGVGGTDSWTAAARPYDPYRLLEKEYRYGFVVSPL
;
A
#
# COMPACT_ATOMS: atom_id res chain seq x y z
N MET A 1 22.05 -6.23 8.60
CA MET A 1 22.94 -5.57 9.61
C MET A 1 23.08 -6.46 10.82
N SER A 2 24.25 -6.61 11.35
CA SER A 2 24.54 -7.37 12.56
C SER A 2 25.00 -6.42 13.69
N GLY A 3 24.94 -6.88 14.92
CA GLY A 3 25.34 -6.09 16.09
C GLY A 3 24.22 -5.94 17.11
N ILE A 4 24.54 -5.23 18.21
CA ILE A 4 23.57 -4.91 19.26
C ILE A 4 22.88 -3.61 18.88
N HIS A 5 21.60 -3.70 18.52
CA HIS A 5 20.78 -2.57 18.01
C HIS A 5 19.65 -2.18 18.96
N ARG A 6 19.51 -2.87 20.10
CA ARG A 6 18.55 -2.54 21.16
C ARG A 6 19.25 -2.19 22.45
N GLU A 7 18.52 -1.65 23.40
CA GLU A 7 19.06 -1.20 24.69
C GLU A 7 19.79 -2.33 25.44
N VAL A 8 20.90 -2.00 26.07
CA VAL A 8 21.59 -2.86 26.99
C VAL A 8 21.37 -2.33 28.39
N MET A 9 20.72 -3.12 29.25
CA MET A 9 20.35 -2.71 30.61
C MET A 9 21.12 -3.50 31.65
N LEU A 10 21.56 -2.83 32.71
CA LEU A 10 22.04 -3.47 33.91
C LEU A 10 20.92 -3.48 34.96
N LEU A 11 20.47 -4.69 35.31
CA LEU A 11 19.42 -4.86 36.31
C LEU A 11 20.04 -5.31 37.62
N TRP A 12 19.73 -4.61 38.68
CA TRP A 12 20.02 -5.04 40.05
C TRP A 12 18.70 -5.48 40.71
N ARG A 13 18.70 -6.65 41.34
CA ARG A 13 17.53 -7.24 41.99
C ARG A 13 17.86 -7.71 43.40
N PRO A 14 16.90 -7.74 44.35
CA PRO A 14 17.08 -8.38 45.65
C PRO A 14 17.25 -9.90 45.51
N ASP A 15 17.74 -10.54 46.57
CA ASP A 15 17.98 -12.01 46.62
C ASP A 15 16.70 -12.81 46.43
N VAL A 16 15.54 -12.27 46.80
CA VAL A 16 14.22 -12.79 46.45
C VAL A 16 13.56 -11.78 45.52
N ALA A 17 13.24 -12.17 44.31
CA ALA A 17 12.74 -11.26 43.30
C ALA A 17 11.63 -11.88 42.44
N ILE A 18 10.74 -11.06 41.91
CA ILE A 18 9.82 -11.49 40.86
C ILE A 18 10.62 -11.63 39.57
N TYR A 19 10.87 -12.89 39.15
CA TYR A 19 11.63 -13.17 37.92
C TYR A 19 10.81 -12.89 36.67
N ASP A 20 9.54 -13.40 36.66
CA ASP A 20 8.61 -13.30 35.54
C ASP A 20 7.18 -13.47 36.04
N PHE A 21 6.21 -13.23 35.19
CA PHE A 21 4.82 -13.59 35.45
C PHE A 21 4.06 -13.78 34.14
N GLY A 22 3.10 -14.70 34.14
CA GLY A 22 2.20 -14.92 33.01
C GLY A 22 0.78 -14.49 33.36
N LEU A 23 0.09 -13.90 32.38
CA LEU A 23 -1.30 -13.49 32.49
C LEU A 23 -2.16 -14.24 31.48
N ARG A 24 -3.40 -14.55 31.89
CA ARG A 24 -4.47 -14.94 30.97
C ARG A 24 -5.76 -14.25 31.37
N THR A 25 -6.46 -13.68 30.42
CA THR A 25 -7.83 -13.22 30.57
C THR A 25 -8.75 -14.27 29.94
N LYS A 26 -9.77 -14.70 30.66
CA LYS A 26 -10.72 -15.69 30.20
C LYS A 26 -12.12 -15.09 30.29
N LEU A 27 -12.72 -14.79 29.15
CA LEU A 27 -14.11 -14.35 29.08
C LEU A 27 -15.05 -15.56 29.21
N ASP A 28 -16.26 -15.32 29.70
CA ASP A 28 -17.33 -16.31 29.71
C ASP A 28 -17.85 -16.60 28.28
N ALA A 29 -18.88 -17.42 28.15
CA ALA A 29 -19.45 -17.80 26.88
C ALA A 29 -20.26 -16.66 26.21
N GLU A 30 -20.78 -15.77 27.01
CA GLU A 30 -21.57 -14.60 26.62
C GLU A 30 -20.70 -13.36 26.35
N TYR A 31 -19.38 -13.45 26.65
CA TYR A 31 -18.42 -12.33 26.59
C TYR A 31 -18.81 -11.15 27.52
N GLU A 32 -19.51 -11.44 28.62
CA GLU A 32 -19.89 -10.44 29.62
C GLU A 32 -18.86 -10.36 30.73
N ASP A 33 -18.68 -11.44 31.50
CA ASP A 33 -17.76 -11.50 32.63
C ASP A 33 -16.40 -12.10 32.26
N ALA A 34 -15.42 -11.89 33.13
CA ALA A 34 -14.09 -12.41 32.91
C ALA A 34 -13.45 -12.97 34.19
N GLN A 35 -12.41 -13.77 33.97
CA GLN A 35 -11.45 -14.16 34.99
C GLN A 35 -10.06 -13.68 34.60
N LEU A 36 -9.35 -13.06 35.54
CA LEU A 36 -7.93 -12.78 35.42
C LEU A 36 -7.15 -13.89 36.12
N TRP A 37 -6.31 -14.56 35.37
CA TRP A 37 -5.42 -15.61 35.86
C TRP A 37 -3.98 -15.10 35.86
N ILE A 38 -3.28 -15.27 36.99
CA ILE A 38 -1.91 -14.78 37.17
C ILE A 38 -1.04 -15.93 37.67
N ARG A 39 0.13 -16.07 37.05
CA ARG A 39 1.17 -17.01 37.47
C ARG A 39 2.49 -16.29 37.68
N PRO A 40 2.82 -15.88 38.91
CA PRO A 40 4.12 -15.32 39.25
C PRO A 40 5.20 -16.42 39.23
N VAL A 41 6.41 -16.04 38.89
CA VAL A 41 7.63 -16.84 38.97
C VAL A 41 8.61 -16.09 39.85
N ILE A 42 9.08 -16.75 40.93
CA ILE A 42 10.00 -16.15 41.91
C ILE A 42 11.38 -16.75 41.75
N ASP A 43 12.39 -15.91 41.74
CA ASP A 43 13.79 -16.27 41.79
C ASP A 43 14.32 -16.04 43.20
N VAL A 44 15.06 -17.03 43.71
CA VAL A 44 15.65 -16.99 45.06
C VAL A 44 17.14 -17.29 44.97
N CYS A 45 17.95 -16.31 45.31
CA CYS A 45 19.41 -16.38 45.28
C CYS A 45 20.01 -16.43 46.71
N ASN A 46 21.27 -16.79 46.79
CA ASN A 46 22.08 -16.75 47.99
C ASN A 46 21.48 -17.46 49.21
N GLY A 47 20.54 -18.39 49.02
CA GLY A 47 19.89 -19.13 50.12
C GLY A 47 19.01 -18.25 51.01
N ALA A 48 18.43 -17.16 50.45
CA ALA A 48 17.56 -16.26 51.18
C ALA A 48 16.34 -17.00 51.79
N ASP A 49 15.98 -16.64 53.00
CA ASP A 49 14.79 -17.22 53.68
C ASP A 49 13.50 -16.56 53.11
N THR A 50 12.62 -17.38 52.52
CA THR A 50 11.36 -16.96 51.94
C THR A 50 10.17 -17.13 52.88
N LYS A 51 10.43 -17.52 54.13
CA LYS A 51 9.35 -17.84 55.07
C LYS A 51 8.49 -16.60 55.34
N LYS A 52 7.17 -16.77 55.16
CA LYS A 52 6.12 -15.75 55.25
C LYS A 52 6.22 -14.63 54.19
N TRP A 53 7.13 -14.70 53.25
CA TRP A 53 7.09 -13.81 52.07
C TRP A 53 5.85 -14.06 51.26
N LYS A 54 5.32 -13.01 50.64
CA LYS A 54 4.12 -13.08 49.82
C LYS A 54 4.31 -12.35 48.49
N VAL A 55 3.63 -12.84 47.44
CA VAL A 55 3.29 -12.02 46.27
C VAL A 55 1.85 -11.56 46.43
N SER A 56 1.63 -10.26 46.29
CA SER A 56 0.31 -9.70 46.21
C SER A 56 0.04 -9.14 44.82
N ALA A 57 -1.22 -9.22 44.35
CA ALA A 57 -1.63 -8.67 43.07
C ALA A 57 -2.86 -7.78 43.22
N SER A 58 -2.82 -6.62 42.62
CA SER A 58 -3.96 -5.66 42.60
C SER A 58 -4.24 -5.24 41.16
N LEU A 59 -5.51 -5.28 40.77
CA LEU A 59 -5.97 -4.83 39.46
C LEU A 59 -6.62 -3.45 39.59
N TYR A 60 -6.34 -2.58 38.64
CA TYR A 60 -6.91 -1.24 38.54
C TYR A 60 -7.56 -1.05 37.17
N ASP A 61 -8.70 -0.39 37.14
CA ASP A 61 -9.41 -0.02 35.92
C ASP A 61 -8.68 1.11 35.17
N PRO A 62 -9.16 1.48 33.95
CA PRO A 62 -8.57 2.58 33.17
C PRO A 62 -8.56 3.93 33.89
N ALA A 63 -9.48 4.16 34.86
CA ALA A 63 -9.55 5.38 35.67
C ALA A 63 -8.64 5.32 36.91
N GLY A 64 -7.99 4.17 37.19
CA GLY A 64 -7.12 3.96 38.35
C GLY A 64 -7.85 3.49 39.62
N ALA A 65 -9.14 3.13 39.52
CA ALA A 65 -9.89 2.57 40.64
C ALA A 65 -9.56 1.06 40.78
N ALA A 66 -9.44 0.59 42.04
CA ALA A 66 -9.19 -0.83 42.31
C ALA A 66 -10.39 -1.71 41.88
N VAL A 67 -10.09 -2.82 41.21
CA VAL A 67 -11.07 -3.80 40.71
C VAL A 67 -10.94 -5.08 41.55
N GLY A 68 -12.01 -5.47 42.20
CA GLY A 68 -12.06 -6.67 43.06
C GLY A 68 -11.21 -6.54 44.32
N GLN A 69 -10.78 -7.68 44.85
CA GLN A 69 -9.99 -7.75 46.09
C GLN A 69 -8.50 -7.96 45.76
N LYS A 70 -7.65 -7.47 46.63
CA LYS A 70 -6.19 -7.76 46.57
C LYS A 70 -6.02 -9.28 46.75
N MET A 71 -5.34 -9.89 45.78
CA MET A 71 -4.99 -11.32 45.81
C MET A 71 -3.64 -11.50 46.51
N GLU A 72 -3.43 -12.56 47.24
CA GLU A 72 -2.16 -12.90 47.87
C GLU A 72 -1.88 -14.39 47.80
N ILE A 73 -0.59 -14.74 47.65
CA ILE A 73 -0.06 -16.09 47.72
C ILE A 73 1.30 -16.10 48.42
N TYR A 74 1.59 -17.12 49.23
CA TYR A 74 2.92 -17.24 49.87
C TYR A 74 3.98 -17.65 48.81
N VAL A 75 5.17 -17.12 48.93
CA VAL A 75 6.32 -17.47 48.06
C VAL A 75 6.63 -18.96 48.18
N ASP A 76 6.56 -19.52 49.39
CA ASP A 76 6.74 -20.97 49.59
C ASP A 76 5.75 -21.84 48.87
N GLU A 77 4.50 -21.39 48.67
CA GLU A 77 3.49 -22.10 47.86
C GLU A 77 3.90 -22.07 46.39
N ILE A 78 4.36 -20.94 45.86
CA ILE A 78 4.85 -20.82 44.50
C ILE A 78 6.06 -21.74 44.26
N LEU A 79 7.00 -21.77 45.18
CA LEU A 79 8.23 -22.55 45.07
C LEU A 79 7.98 -24.06 45.30
N SER A 80 6.97 -24.44 46.07
CA SER A 80 6.63 -25.84 46.35
C SER A 80 5.87 -26.53 45.27
N GLU A 81 5.33 -25.82 44.31
CA GLU A 81 4.66 -26.39 43.11
C GLU A 81 5.67 -27.10 42.18
N LYS A 82 6.50 -27.97 42.77
CA LYS A 82 7.64 -28.59 42.06
C LYS A 82 7.32 -29.88 41.33
N TYR A 83 6.24 -30.56 41.74
CA TYR A 83 5.94 -31.93 41.25
C TYR A 83 4.46 -32.20 41.05
N PRO A 84 3.86 -31.73 39.96
CA PRO A 84 2.61 -32.30 39.51
C PRO A 84 2.88 -33.78 39.14
N GLN A 85 2.58 -34.71 40.00
CA GLN A 85 2.97 -36.10 39.80
C GLN A 85 2.24 -36.80 38.65
N ARG A 86 1.05 -36.32 38.28
CA ARG A 86 0.20 -36.97 37.26
C ARG A 86 -0.66 -36.01 36.44
N ASP A 87 -0.87 -34.80 36.90
CA ASP A 87 -1.70 -33.81 36.23
C ASP A 87 -0.86 -32.67 35.74
N ASN A 88 -1.31 -32.01 34.65
CA ASN A 88 -0.69 -30.78 34.17
C ASN A 88 -0.72 -29.72 35.28
N VAL A 89 0.36 -28.92 35.33
CA VAL A 89 0.44 -27.76 36.22
C VAL A 89 -0.73 -26.82 35.87
N HIS A 90 -1.61 -26.54 36.83
CA HIS A 90 -2.65 -25.55 36.65
C HIS A 90 -2.03 -24.19 36.43
N PHE A 91 -2.45 -23.50 35.34
CA PHE A 91 -1.87 -22.19 35.01
C PHE A 91 -2.05 -21.16 36.15
N PRO A 92 -3.27 -20.95 36.71
CA PRO A 92 -3.45 -19.88 37.69
C PRO A 92 -2.92 -20.28 39.09
N LEU A 93 -2.04 -19.46 39.64
CA LEU A 93 -1.72 -19.44 41.08
C LEU A 93 -2.56 -18.41 41.82
N LEU A 94 -2.86 -17.29 41.16
CA LEU A 94 -3.79 -16.26 41.61
C LEU A 94 -4.92 -16.14 40.58
N LYS A 95 -6.13 -15.98 41.06
CA LYS A 95 -7.34 -15.92 40.24
C LYS A 95 -8.30 -14.87 40.76
N GLN A 96 -8.85 -14.06 39.90
CA GLN A 96 -9.86 -13.06 40.24
C GLN A 96 -10.97 -13.07 39.20
N ASP A 97 -12.22 -13.10 39.66
CA ASP A 97 -13.38 -12.83 38.84
C ASP A 97 -13.53 -11.33 38.66
N VAL A 98 -13.85 -10.90 37.46
CA VAL A 98 -14.02 -9.50 37.09
C VAL A 98 -15.36 -9.35 36.38
N GLU A 99 -16.29 -8.68 37.05
CA GLU A 99 -17.63 -8.46 36.54
C GLU A 99 -17.61 -7.42 35.41
N ASN A 100 -18.13 -7.78 34.26
CA ASN A 100 -18.33 -6.98 33.05
C ASN A 100 -17.16 -6.01 32.73
N PRO A 101 -15.92 -6.50 32.58
CA PRO A 101 -14.80 -5.63 32.22
C PRO A 101 -14.98 -5.04 30.81
N GLN A 102 -14.46 -3.84 30.59
CA GLN A 102 -14.33 -3.30 29.26
C GLN A 102 -13.34 -4.16 28.45
N LYS A 103 -13.78 -4.63 27.27
CA LYS A 103 -13.00 -5.54 26.45
C LYS A 103 -12.01 -4.76 25.58
N TRP A 104 -10.84 -5.37 25.42
CA TRP A 104 -9.82 -4.86 24.50
C TRP A 104 -10.09 -5.36 23.08
N THR A 105 -10.05 -4.44 22.11
CA THR A 105 -10.01 -4.72 20.66
C THR A 105 -9.13 -3.69 19.97
N ALA A 106 -8.80 -3.88 18.68
CA ALA A 106 -8.10 -2.86 17.90
C ALA A 106 -8.91 -1.57 17.70
N GLU A 107 -10.23 -1.61 17.89
CA GLU A 107 -11.12 -0.45 17.81
C GLU A 107 -11.39 0.18 19.18
N THR A 108 -11.31 -0.61 20.25
CA THR A 108 -11.49 -0.18 21.64
C THR A 108 -10.35 -0.70 22.52
N PRO A 109 -9.15 -0.09 22.45
CA PRO A 109 -7.96 -0.62 23.13
C PRO A 109 -7.93 -0.26 24.63
N VAL A 110 -8.93 -0.73 25.36
CA VAL A 110 -9.08 -0.46 26.79
C VAL A 110 -8.13 -1.33 27.60
N LEU A 111 -7.32 -0.69 28.44
CA LEU A 111 -6.28 -1.36 29.23
C LEU A 111 -6.48 -1.11 30.72
N TYR A 112 -6.52 -2.18 31.49
CA TYR A 112 -6.40 -2.20 32.94
C TYR A 112 -4.91 -2.20 33.34
N THR A 113 -4.63 -1.96 34.60
CA THR A 113 -3.25 -2.04 35.14
C THR A 113 -3.19 -3.07 36.26
N LEU A 114 -2.36 -4.09 36.09
CA LEU A 114 -2.01 -5.04 37.13
C LEU A 114 -0.73 -4.57 37.82
N VAL A 115 -0.72 -4.60 39.17
CA VAL A 115 0.47 -4.39 39.98
C VAL A 115 0.71 -5.64 40.83
N LEU A 116 1.90 -6.20 40.67
CA LEU A 116 2.41 -7.30 41.50
C LEU A 116 3.43 -6.74 42.50
N SER A 117 3.25 -6.99 43.78
CA SER A 117 4.19 -6.57 44.84
C SER A 117 4.75 -7.80 45.58
N LEU A 118 6.05 -7.86 45.72
CA LEU A 118 6.71 -8.83 46.56
C LEU A 118 6.84 -8.25 47.96
N LEU A 119 6.29 -8.93 48.95
CA LEU A 119 6.27 -8.53 50.35
C LEU A 119 7.16 -9.45 51.17
N ASP A 120 7.99 -8.88 52.06
CA ASP A 120 8.81 -9.65 52.99
C ASP A 120 8.03 -10.23 54.18
N ALA A 121 8.71 -10.88 55.12
CA ALA A 121 8.06 -11.51 56.25
C ALA A 121 7.35 -10.52 57.19
N GLU A 122 7.75 -9.24 57.18
CA GLU A 122 7.15 -8.14 57.92
C GLU A 122 6.04 -7.41 57.14
N GLY A 123 5.78 -7.81 55.90
CA GLY A 123 4.76 -7.25 55.01
C GLY A 123 5.20 -5.94 54.31
N ARG A 124 6.51 -5.63 54.31
CA ARG A 124 7.06 -4.48 53.58
C ARG A 124 7.24 -4.85 52.10
N GLU A 125 6.90 -3.92 51.21
CA GLU A 125 7.11 -4.10 49.77
C GLU A 125 8.63 -3.99 49.46
N VAL A 126 9.15 -5.07 48.84
CA VAL A 126 10.57 -5.18 48.45
C VAL A 126 10.73 -4.91 46.96
N GLU A 127 9.76 -5.31 46.14
CA GLU A 127 9.75 -5.10 44.71
C GLU A 127 8.31 -4.95 44.25
N ALA A 128 8.07 -4.10 43.22
CA ALA A 128 6.83 -4.00 42.50
C ALA A 128 7.07 -4.12 41.00
N ARG A 129 6.15 -4.82 40.31
CA ARG A 129 6.08 -4.95 38.86
C ARG A 129 4.67 -4.59 38.39
N SER A 130 4.60 -3.91 37.24
CA SER A 130 3.29 -3.62 36.66
C SER A 130 3.25 -3.98 35.19
N CYS A 131 2.05 -4.29 34.69
CA CYS A 131 1.81 -4.42 33.27
C CYS A 131 0.37 -4.01 32.92
N LYS A 132 0.14 -3.75 31.64
CA LYS A 132 -1.20 -3.51 31.11
C LYS A 132 -1.93 -4.84 30.86
N VAL A 133 -3.23 -4.86 31.10
CA VAL A 133 -4.12 -6.02 30.91
C VAL A 133 -5.27 -5.62 30.03
N GLY A 134 -5.42 -6.30 28.89
CA GLY A 134 -6.58 -6.19 28.03
C GLY A 134 -7.46 -7.45 28.16
N PHE A 135 -8.72 -7.29 28.57
CA PHE A 135 -9.66 -8.41 28.61
C PHE A 135 -10.12 -8.74 27.20
N ARG A 136 -9.67 -9.88 26.68
CA ARG A 136 -10.01 -10.35 25.34
C ARG A 136 -10.00 -11.87 25.23
N ASP A 137 -10.71 -12.35 24.22
CA ASP A 137 -10.67 -13.74 23.75
C ASP A 137 -10.32 -13.74 22.26
N VAL A 138 -9.43 -14.64 21.84
CA VAL A 138 -9.06 -14.84 20.42
C VAL A 138 -9.20 -16.31 20.10
N ARG A 139 -9.96 -16.63 19.06
CA ARG A 139 -10.13 -18.01 18.61
C ARG A 139 -10.46 -18.12 17.14
N ILE A 140 -10.17 -19.25 16.55
CA ILE A 140 -10.68 -19.62 15.24
C ILE A 140 -11.96 -20.44 15.43
N LYS A 141 -13.02 -20.05 14.73
CA LYS A 141 -14.27 -20.80 14.63
C LYS A 141 -14.63 -21.02 13.17
N GLY A 142 -14.58 -22.27 12.73
CA GLY A 142 -14.69 -22.58 11.31
C GLY A 142 -13.56 -21.92 10.51
N GLN A 143 -13.91 -21.11 9.55
CA GLN A 143 -12.96 -20.42 8.67
C GLN A 143 -12.74 -18.93 9.04
N GLN A 144 -13.04 -18.53 10.26
CA GLN A 144 -12.96 -17.13 10.70
C GLN A 144 -12.11 -16.98 11.96
N LEU A 145 -11.34 -15.90 12.03
CA LEU A 145 -10.70 -15.44 13.27
C LEU A 145 -11.69 -14.55 14.02
N LEU A 146 -11.96 -14.88 15.26
CA LEU A 146 -12.85 -14.12 16.14
C LEU A 146 -12.04 -13.43 17.23
N VAL A 147 -12.36 -12.17 17.48
CA VAL A 147 -11.93 -11.42 18.67
C VAL A 147 -13.20 -11.09 19.46
N ASN A 148 -13.24 -11.52 20.72
CA ASN A 148 -14.42 -11.38 21.60
C ASN A 148 -15.72 -11.88 20.93
N GLY A 149 -15.65 -13.00 20.22
CA GLY A 149 -16.79 -13.60 19.54
C GLY A 149 -17.17 -13.00 18.19
N VAL A 150 -16.55 -11.90 17.78
CA VAL A 150 -16.84 -11.19 16.52
C VAL A 150 -15.78 -11.54 15.47
N PRO A 151 -16.18 -11.95 14.25
CA PRO A 151 -15.25 -12.13 13.14
C PRO A 151 -14.58 -10.83 12.74
N VAL A 152 -13.25 -10.86 12.58
CA VAL A 152 -12.44 -9.68 12.17
C VAL A 152 -11.69 -9.95 10.88
N LYS A 153 -11.34 -8.86 10.17
CA LYS A 153 -10.41 -8.86 9.03
C LYS A 153 -9.14 -8.10 9.42
N LEU A 154 -8.00 -8.52 8.88
CA LEU A 154 -6.70 -7.91 9.12
C LEU A 154 -6.34 -6.96 7.96
N TYR A 155 -6.46 -5.67 8.18
CA TYR A 155 -5.97 -4.58 7.32
C TYR A 155 -4.51 -4.31 7.71
N GLY A 156 -3.59 -5.14 7.22
CA GLY A 156 -2.27 -5.25 7.80
C GLY A 156 -1.12 -4.78 6.92
N VAL A 157 0.02 -4.58 7.58
CA VAL A 157 1.30 -4.32 6.94
C VAL A 157 2.42 -5.07 7.67
N ASN A 158 3.39 -5.59 6.94
CA ASN A 158 4.62 -6.16 7.47
C ASN A 158 5.53 -5.04 7.96
N ARG A 159 6.21 -5.21 9.10
CA ARG A 159 7.06 -4.17 9.68
C ARG A 159 8.44 -4.70 10.07
N HIS A 160 9.46 -4.14 9.42
CA HIS A 160 10.84 -4.21 9.89
C HIS A 160 11.17 -3.06 10.85
N ASP A 161 12.07 -3.31 11.83
CA ASP A 161 12.71 -2.23 12.57
C ASP A 161 13.68 -1.51 11.62
N HIS A 162 13.41 -0.24 11.29
CA HIS A 162 14.26 0.58 10.44
C HIS A 162 14.12 2.07 10.74
N SER A 163 15.28 2.76 10.79
CA SER A 163 15.44 4.21 10.85
C SER A 163 16.35 4.65 9.71
N GLU A 164 16.02 5.75 9.02
CA GLU A 164 16.86 6.26 7.93
C GLU A 164 18.27 6.68 8.39
N THR A 165 18.45 6.99 9.67
CA THR A 165 19.72 7.40 10.25
C THR A 165 20.37 6.32 11.12
N GLY A 166 19.57 5.54 11.85
CA GLY A 166 20.03 4.53 12.81
C GLY A 166 20.05 3.10 12.27
N GLY A 167 19.53 2.86 11.07
CA GLY A 167 19.36 1.51 10.53
C GLY A 167 18.42 0.66 11.39
N LYS A 168 18.93 -0.42 11.99
CA LYS A 168 18.15 -1.27 12.91
C LYS A 168 17.96 -0.68 14.32
N ALA A 169 18.67 0.38 14.67
CA ALA A 169 18.50 1.08 15.94
C ALA A 169 17.44 2.17 15.80
N VAL A 170 16.20 1.82 16.13
CA VAL A 170 15.02 2.68 15.99
C VAL A 170 14.72 3.34 17.32
N THR A 171 14.44 4.64 17.33
CA THR A 171 14.07 5.38 18.55
C THR A 171 12.60 5.13 18.93
N ARG A 172 12.24 5.45 20.17
CA ARG A 172 10.85 5.35 20.65
C ARG A 172 9.92 6.30 19.90
N GLU A 173 10.42 7.48 19.58
CA GLU A 173 9.71 8.50 18.81
C GLU A 173 9.37 8.04 17.39
N GLU A 174 10.33 7.38 16.71
CA GLU A 174 10.13 6.79 15.39
C GLU A 174 9.12 5.63 15.43
N MET A 175 9.22 4.76 16.45
CA MET A 175 8.28 3.66 16.65
C MET A 175 6.85 4.19 16.87
N GLU A 176 6.69 5.22 17.70
CA GLU A 176 5.37 5.81 17.96
C GLU A 176 4.83 6.53 16.73
N ALA A 177 5.67 7.21 15.94
CA ALA A 177 5.30 7.83 14.68
C ALA A 177 4.79 6.80 13.67
N ASP A 178 5.47 5.65 13.52
CA ASP A 178 5.05 4.54 12.67
C ASP A 178 3.64 4.05 13.06
N ILE A 179 3.42 3.73 14.34
CA ILE A 179 2.14 3.20 14.83
C ILE A 179 1.01 4.23 14.69
N ARG A 180 1.30 5.50 14.99
CA ARG A 180 0.34 6.60 14.81
C ARG A 180 -0.06 6.74 13.35
N LEU A 181 0.90 6.73 12.43
CA LEU A 181 0.65 6.85 10.99
C LEU A 181 -0.16 5.66 10.46
N MET A 182 0.14 4.43 10.91
CA MET A 182 -0.66 3.25 10.56
C MET A 182 -2.13 3.44 10.94
N LYS A 183 -2.41 3.89 12.15
CA LYS A 183 -3.79 4.16 12.61
C LYS A 183 -4.47 5.27 11.80
N GLN A 184 -3.76 6.35 11.48
CA GLN A 184 -4.27 7.46 10.66
C GLN A 184 -4.62 7.03 9.23
N PHE A 185 -3.99 5.95 8.74
CA PHE A 185 -4.25 5.36 7.43
C PHE A 185 -5.10 4.07 7.49
N ASN A 186 -5.83 3.86 8.59
CA ASN A 186 -6.82 2.79 8.78
C ASN A 186 -6.25 1.37 8.85
N PHE A 187 -4.95 1.19 9.05
CA PHE A 187 -4.41 -0.13 9.37
C PHE A 187 -4.87 -0.57 10.77
N ASN A 188 -5.17 -1.85 10.90
CA ASN A 188 -5.55 -2.45 12.19
C ASN A 188 -4.62 -3.59 12.63
N SER A 189 -3.60 -3.92 11.84
CA SER A 189 -2.73 -5.05 12.12
C SER A 189 -1.31 -4.86 11.60
N ILE A 190 -0.33 -5.44 12.35
CA ILE A 190 1.07 -5.58 11.92
C ILE A 190 1.52 -7.03 12.03
N ARG A 191 2.44 -7.45 11.13
CA ARG A 191 3.25 -8.65 11.30
C ARG A 191 4.68 -8.21 11.55
N THR A 192 5.29 -8.73 12.62
CA THR A 192 6.67 -8.41 13.02
C THR A 192 7.67 -9.22 12.19
N CYS A 193 7.77 -8.91 10.92
CA CYS A 193 8.63 -9.62 9.97
C CYS A 193 10.13 -9.31 10.21
N HIS A 194 11.05 -10.24 10.24
CA HIS A 194 10.83 -11.67 10.49
C HIS A 194 11.49 -12.01 11.83
N TYR A 195 11.10 -11.28 12.86
CA TYR A 195 11.64 -11.37 14.24
C TYR A 195 10.75 -10.58 15.22
N PRO A 196 10.70 -10.95 16.50
CA PRO A 196 10.01 -10.14 17.50
C PRO A 196 10.58 -8.72 17.51
N ASN A 197 9.73 -7.72 17.35
CA ASN A 197 10.15 -6.30 17.33
C ASN A 197 10.60 -5.82 18.73
N ASP A 198 10.98 -4.55 18.83
CA ASP A 198 11.27 -3.93 20.11
C ASP A 198 10.06 -4.05 21.06
N PRO A 199 10.23 -4.35 22.36
CA PRO A 199 9.12 -4.46 23.30
C PRO A 199 8.20 -3.24 23.33
N TYR A 200 8.71 -2.05 23.07
CA TYR A 200 7.94 -0.82 23.05
C TYR A 200 6.87 -0.80 21.92
N ILE A 201 7.12 -1.51 20.81
CA ILE A 201 6.12 -1.65 19.73
C ILE A 201 4.85 -2.34 20.23
N TYR A 202 4.99 -3.38 21.07
CA TYR A 202 3.83 -4.09 21.61
C TYR A 202 3.06 -3.21 22.61
N ASP A 203 3.76 -2.44 23.43
CA ASP A 203 3.12 -1.44 24.31
C ASP A 203 2.34 -0.40 23.51
N LEU A 204 2.88 0.02 22.36
CA LEU A 204 2.19 0.94 21.45
C LEU A 204 0.98 0.27 20.81
N CYS A 205 1.10 -0.97 20.31
CA CYS A 205 0.00 -1.72 19.74
C CYS A 205 -1.13 -1.97 20.77
N ASP A 206 -0.78 -2.25 22.02
CA ASP A 206 -1.74 -2.38 23.12
C ASP A 206 -2.53 -1.09 23.36
N ARG A 207 -1.83 0.06 23.34
CA ARG A 207 -2.41 1.39 23.61
C ARG A 207 -3.18 1.99 22.46
N TYR A 208 -2.68 1.83 21.24
CA TYR A 208 -3.28 2.43 20.03
C TYR A 208 -4.30 1.52 19.34
N GLY A 209 -4.31 0.23 19.69
CA GLY A 209 -5.23 -0.75 19.12
C GLY A 209 -4.78 -1.25 17.75
N LEU A 210 -3.74 -2.09 17.72
CA LEU A 210 -3.34 -2.86 16.55
C LEU A 210 -3.26 -4.34 16.92
N TYR A 211 -3.79 -5.19 16.07
CA TYR A 211 -3.56 -6.63 16.17
C TYR A 211 -2.13 -6.95 15.74
N VAL A 212 -1.45 -7.81 16.48
CA VAL A 212 -0.08 -8.21 16.18
C VAL A 212 -0.04 -9.69 15.84
N MET A 213 0.54 -10.00 14.70
CA MET A 213 1.08 -11.32 14.40
C MET A 213 2.55 -11.28 14.76
N ASP A 214 2.89 -11.86 15.91
CA ASP A 214 4.25 -11.88 16.43
C ASP A 214 5.03 -13.06 15.88
N GLU A 215 6.20 -12.80 15.26
CA GLU A 215 6.93 -13.79 14.48
C GLU A 215 8.29 -14.11 15.08
N ALA A 216 8.55 -15.41 15.23
CA ALA A 216 9.84 -15.92 15.68
C ALA A 216 10.95 -15.59 14.66
N ASN A 217 12.13 -15.23 15.13
CA ASN A 217 13.28 -14.89 14.29
C ASN A 217 13.88 -16.13 13.60
N LEU A 218 13.11 -16.75 12.76
CA LEU A 218 13.46 -17.95 12.01
C LEU A 218 13.25 -17.72 10.53
N GLU A 219 14.35 -17.64 9.79
CA GLU A 219 14.38 -17.58 8.35
C GLU A 219 15.62 -18.31 7.82
N THR A 220 15.39 -19.24 6.89
CA THR A 220 16.45 -20.05 6.27
C THR A 220 16.29 -20.14 4.77
N HIS A 221 15.80 -19.08 4.13
CA HIS A 221 15.40 -19.00 2.73
C HIS A 221 16.45 -19.61 1.77
N ALA A 222 17.71 -19.25 1.93
CA ALA A 222 18.80 -19.71 1.03
C ALA A 222 19.02 -21.22 1.06
N VAL A 223 18.66 -21.91 2.15
CA VAL A 223 18.81 -23.37 2.33
C VAL A 223 17.45 -24.09 2.40
N GLY A 224 16.35 -23.36 2.29
CA GLY A 224 14.99 -23.87 2.32
C GLY A 224 14.69 -24.69 3.58
N GLY A 225 14.08 -25.87 3.40
CA GLY A 225 13.71 -26.78 4.50
C GLY A 225 14.86 -27.65 5.07
N LEU A 226 16.11 -27.40 4.71
CA LEU A 226 17.22 -28.24 5.17
C LEU A 226 17.31 -28.28 6.69
N LEU A 227 17.32 -27.11 7.34
CA LEU A 227 17.46 -27.00 8.81
C LEU A 227 16.15 -27.39 9.52
N SER A 228 15.02 -27.16 8.88
CA SER A 228 13.68 -27.53 9.42
C SER A 228 13.48 -29.04 9.55
N ASN A 229 14.22 -29.82 8.76
CA ASN A 229 14.16 -31.27 8.74
C ASN A 229 15.34 -31.96 9.46
N ASP A 230 16.34 -31.20 9.91
CA ASP A 230 17.48 -31.75 10.62
C ASP A 230 17.28 -31.61 12.14
N TYR A 231 17.18 -32.78 12.83
CA TYR A 231 16.94 -32.88 14.27
C TYR A 231 18.01 -32.15 15.13
N ARG A 232 19.22 -31.93 14.59
CA ARG A 232 20.29 -31.22 15.29
C ARG A 232 19.95 -29.75 15.52
N TRP A 233 19.03 -29.19 14.76
CA TRP A 233 18.59 -27.79 14.82
C TRP A 233 17.35 -27.56 15.69
N VAL A 234 16.70 -28.66 16.18
CA VAL A 234 15.45 -28.51 16.95
C VAL A 234 15.60 -27.55 18.13
N GLY A 235 16.76 -27.63 18.87
CA GLY A 235 17.03 -26.70 19.98
C GLY A 235 17.03 -25.24 19.57
N ALA A 236 17.64 -24.89 18.43
CA ALA A 236 17.68 -23.53 17.91
C ALA A 236 16.30 -23.03 17.48
N PHE A 237 15.47 -23.89 16.91
CA PHE A 237 14.07 -23.56 16.55
C PHE A 237 13.23 -23.32 17.80
N MET A 238 13.33 -24.23 18.77
CA MET A 238 12.58 -24.14 20.03
C MET A 238 12.95 -22.90 20.83
N GLU A 239 14.25 -22.57 20.94
CA GLU A 239 14.71 -21.41 21.67
C GLU A 239 14.12 -20.10 21.13
N ARG A 240 14.03 -19.94 19.81
CA ARG A 240 13.46 -18.76 19.16
C ARG A 240 11.97 -18.58 19.52
N VAL A 241 11.17 -19.60 19.34
CA VAL A 241 9.74 -19.50 19.62
C VAL A 241 9.44 -19.38 21.10
N THR A 242 10.17 -20.11 21.96
CA THR A 242 9.94 -20.05 23.40
C THR A 242 10.28 -18.68 23.98
N ARG A 243 11.42 -18.10 23.57
CA ARG A 243 11.80 -16.73 24.00
C ARG A 243 10.78 -15.67 23.55
N MET A 244 10.30 -15.74 22.32
CA MET A 244 9.24 -14.85 21.83
C MET A 244 7.98 -14.96 22.69
N VAL A 245 7.42 -16.13 22.79
CA VAL A 245 6.17 -16.35 23.53
C VAL A 245 6.32 -15.99 25.00
N MET A 246 7.40 -16.37 25.65
CA MET A 246 7.67 -16.02 27.07
C MET A 246 7.76 -14.50 27.29
N ARG A 247 8.37 -13.77 26.35
CA ARG A 247 8.49 -12.31 26.43
C ARG A 247 7.16 -11.60 26.22
N ASP A 248 6.41 -12.00 25.16
CA ASP A 248 5.33 -11.19 24.60
C ASP A 248 3.91 -11.68 24.96
N ARG A 249 3.77 -12.83 25.67
CA ARG A 249 2.49 -13.44 26.02
C ARG A 249 1.51 -12.56 26.78
N ASN A 250 1.99 -11.54 27.49
CA ASN A 250 1.14 -10.67 28.32
C ASN A 250 0.52 -9.52 27.52
N HIS A 251 0.94 -9.29 26.27
CA HIS A 251 0.39 -8.23 25.40
C HIS A 251 -0.97 -8.65 24.82
N PRO A 252 -2.04 -7.90 25.08
CA PRO A 252 -3.36 -8.18 24.49
C PRO A 252 -3.38 -8.00 22.97
N SER A 253 -2.53 -7.14 22.42
CA SER A 253 -2.43 -6.90 20.98
C SER A 253 -1.93 -8.11 20.19
N VAL A 254 -1.09 -8.96 20.79
CA VAL A 254 -0.64 -10.20 20.13
C VAL A 254 -1.80 -11.17 20.03
N VAL A 255 -2.28 -11.41 18.80
CA VAL A 255 -3.45 -12.26 18.53
C VAL A 255 -3.11 -13.53 17.76
N ILE A 256 -1.93 -13.62 17.15
CA ILE A 256 -1.44 -14.77 16.38
C ILE A 256 0.05 -14.96 16.69
N TRP A 257 0.45 -16.21 16.95
CA TRP A 257 1.87 -16.61 17.01
C TRP A 257 2.32 -17.13 15.65
N SER A 258 3.41 -16.57 15.09
CA SER A 258 4.00 -17.02 13.84
C SER A 258 5.34 -17.71 14.08
N LEU A 259 5.54 -18.88 13.47
CA LEU A 259 6.71 -19.73 13.71
C LEU A 259 7.97 -19.32 12.93
N GLY A 260 7.88 -18.28 12.09
CA GLY A 260 8.98 -17.81 11.25
C GLY A 260 8.58 -17.58 9.80
N ASN A 261 9.58 -17.38 8.95
CA ASN A 261 9.44 -17.08 7.54
C ASN A 261 10.30 -18.00 6.67
N GLU A 262 9.87 -18.30 5.43
CA GLU A 262 10.56 -18.90 4.28
C GLU A 262 11.64 -19.95 4.62
N SER A 263 11.35 -20.85 5.56
CA SER A 263 12.29 -21.87 6.05
C SER A 263 11.88 -23.28 5.63
N GLY A 264 11.07 -23.41 4.57
CA GLY A 264 10.47 -24.71 4.23
C GLY A 264 9.58 -25.21 5.35
N THR A 265 9.33 -26.51 5.42
CA THR A 265 8.56 -27.10 6.53
C THR A 265 9.17 -28.41 6.97
N GLY A 266 9.01 -28.77 8.24
CA GLY A 266 9.55 -30.00 8.79
C GLY A 266 9.19 -30.23 10.26
N PRO A 267 9.71 -31.35 10.85
CA PRO A 267 9.42 -31.73 12.21
C PRO A 267 9.80 -30.68 13.26
N ASN A 268 10.79 -29.81 12.98
CA ASN A 268 11.18 -28.76 13.91
C ASN A 268 10.07 -27.70 14.04
N HIS A 269 9.36 -27.35 12.95
CA HIS A 269 8.17 -26.48 13.02
C HIS A 269 7.01 -27.14 13.77
N ALA A 270 6.79 -28.47 13.57
CA ALA A 270 5.77 -29.18 14.32
C ALA A 270 6.06 -29.20 15.82
N ALA A 271 7.33 -29.31 16.22
CA ALA A 271 7.74 -29.22 17.62
C ALA A 271 7.48 -27.82 18.21
N MET A 272 7.84 -26.75 17.47
CA MET A 272 7.52 -25.36 17.86
C MET A 272 6.01 -25.17 18.08
N ALA A 273 5.20 -25.57 17.09
CA ALA A 273 3.75 -25.44 17.15
C ALA A 273 3.14 -26.22 18.31
N GLY A 274 3.60 -27.46 18.54
CA GLY A 274 3.15 -28.30 19.64
C GLY A 274 3.40 -27.65 21.01
N TRP A 275 4.60 -27.09 21.20
CA TRP A 275 4.93 -26.37 22.42
C TRP A 275 4.08 -25.11 22.61
N VAL A 276 3.91 -24.29 21.55
CA VAL A 276 3.10 -23.06 21.63
C VAL A 276 1.66 -23.37 21.99
N LYS A 277 1.04 -24.34 21.32
CA LYS A 277 -0.36 -24.71 21.56
C LYS A 277 -0.62 -25.27 22.96
N ASP A 278 0.36 -25.96 23.54
CA ASP A 278 0.25 -26.45 24.93
C ASP A 278 0.51 -25.32 25.94
N PHE A 279 1.57 -24.52 25.72
CA PHE A 279 1.97 -23.46 26.64
C PHE A 279 1.02 -22.26 26.62
N ASP A 280 0.59 -21.78 25.44
CA ASP A 280 -0.35 -20.68 25.27
C ASP A 280 -1.49 -21.03 24.29
N PRO A 281 -2.52 -21.76 24.72
CA PRO A 281 -3.66 -22.14 23.88
C PRO A 281 -4.62 -20.97 23.60
N THR A 282 -4.28 -19.75 24.00
CA THR A 282 -5.16 -18.57 23.86
C THR A 282 -5.03 -17.85 22.52
N ARG A 283 -4.11 -18.29 21.66
CA ARG A 283 -3.84 -17.70 20.35
C ARG A 283 -3.60 -18.78 19.31
N PRO A 284 -4.07 -18.60 18.06
CA PRO A 284 -3.78 -19.49 16.95
C PRO A 284 -2.31 -19.39 16.50
N VAL A 285 -1.86 -20.47 15.85
CA VAL A 285 -0.51 -20.61 15.30
C VAL A 285 -0.54 -20.45 13.79
N HIS A 286 0.36 -19.63 13.28
CA HIS A 286 0.59 -19.37 11.86
C HIS A 286 2.00 -19.83 11.45
N TYR A 287 2.13 -20.27 10.22
CA TYR A 287 3.41 -20.39 9.51
C TYR A 287 3.17 -20.47 8.00
N GLU A 288 3.83 -19.58 7.22
CA GLU A 288 3.60 -19.48 5.77
C GLU A 288 4.17 -20.66 4.98
N GLY A 289 5.31 -21.19 5.42
CA GLY A 289 5.99 -22.30 4.72
C GLY A 289 5.25 -23.64 4.76
N SER A 290 4.17 -23.75 5.50
CA SER A 290 3.35 -24.98 5.61
C SER A 290 2.39 -25.11 4.43
N GLN A 291 2.93 -25.24 3.21
CA GLN A 291 2.14 -25.23 1.97
C GLN A 291 1.81 -26.62 1.42
N GLY A 292 1.27 -27.48 2.27
CA GLY A 292 0.82 -28.81 1.93
C GLY A 292 1.93 -29.85 2.00
N GLN A 293 1.49 -31.12 2.13
CA GLN A 293 2.35 -32.29 2.22
C GLN A 293 2.21 -33.12 0.95
N PRO A 294 3.27 -33.27 0.12
CA PRO A 294 3.19 -34.03 -1.13
C PRO A 294 2.79 -35.49 -0.96
N GLU A 295 3.06 -36.08 0.19
CA GLU A 295 2.74 -37.47 0.52
C GLU A 295 1.31 -37.66 1.06
N HIS A 296 0.58 -36.55 1.32
CA HIS A 296 -0.77 -36.63 1.85
C HIS A 296 -1.74 -37.18 0.77
N PRO A 297 -2.67 -38.12 1.11
CA PRO A 297 -3.58 -38.72 0.14
C PRO A 297 -4.47 -37.74 -0.65
N LEU A 298 -4.78 -36.59 -0.05
CA LEU A 298 -5.56 -35.52 -0.69
C LEU A 298 -4.68 -34.53 -1.48
N TYR A 299 -3.36 -34.68 -1.44
CA TYR A 299 -2.47 -33.80 -2.20
C TYR A 299 -2.75 -33.93 -3.70
N LYS A 300 -3.15 -32.81 -4.29
CA LYS A 300 -3.31 -32.70 -5.74
C LYS A 300 -2.15 -31.86 -6.27
N PRO A 301 -1.19 -32.48 -6.97
CA PRO A 301 -0.18 -31.69 -7.65
C PRO A 301 -0.88 -30.69 -8.55
N LEU A 302 -0.52 -29.42 -8.43
CA LEU A 302 -1.04 -28.36 -9.29
C LEU A 302 -0.85 -28.81 -10.75
N LYS A 303 -1.92 -29.08 -11.47
CA LYS A 303 -1.85 -29.26 -12.91
C LYS A 303 -1.30 -27.94 -13.45
N ARG A 304 -0.07 -27.98 -13.95
CA ARG A 304 0.54 -26.81 -14.59
C ARG A 304 -0.34 -26.42 -15.78
N ARG A 305 -1.23 -25.47 -15.56
CA ARG A 305 -1.98 -24.84 -16.66
C ARG A 305 -1.11 -23.89 -17.46
N SER A 306 0.08 -23.59 -16.95
CA SER A 306 1.02 -22.68 -17.60
C SER A 306 2.42 -22.83 -16.99
N LYS A 307 3.47 -22.63 -17.78
CA LYS A 307 4.85 -22.65 -17.29
C LYS A 307 5.18 -21.30 -16.62
N ILE A 308 5.62 -21.33 -15.36
CA ILE A 308 6.38 -20.20 -14.79
C ILE A 308 7.70 -20.14 -15.55
N VAL A 309 7.99 -19.02 -16.14
CA VAL A 309 9.34 -18.68 -16.51
C VAL A 309 9.92 -17.91 -15.33
N TYR A 310 10.68 -18.61 -14.49
CA TYR A 310 11.43 -17.98 -13.41
C TYR A 310 12.43 -16.96 -13.96
N THR A 311 12.84 -16.00 -13.14
CA THR A 311 13.84 -14.97 -13.50
C THR A 311 15.11 -15.58 -14.09
N SER A 312 15.54 -16.74 -13.60
CA SER A 312 16.68 -17.50 -14.13
C SER A 312 16.48 -18.04 -15.56
N GLU A 313 15.24 -18.43 -15.92
CA GLU A 313 14.93 -18.83 -17.30
C GLU A 313 14.76 -17.62 -18.21
N MET A 314 14.25 -16.51 -17.70
CA MET A 314 14.24 -15.22 -18.41
C MET A 314 15.66 -14.72 -18.69
N GLN A 315 16.63 -14.99 -17.81
CA GLN A 315 18.04 -14.70 -18.05
C GLN A 315 18.67 -15.62 -19.11
N LYS A 316 18.21 -16.86 -19.27
CA LYS A 316 18.67 -17.78 -20.32
C LYS A 316 18.23 -17.34 -21.72
N VAL A 317 17.07 -16.68 -21.83
CA VAL A 317 16.55 -16.16 -23.10
C VAL A 317 17.39 -14.99 -23.63
N LYS A 318 18.17 -14.28 -22.77
CA LYS A 318 19.14 -13.27 -23.23
C LYS A 318 20.21 -13.75 -24.22
N LYS A 319 20.32 -15.06 -24.40
CA LYS A 319 21.31 -15.66 -25.31
C LYS A 319 20.79 -15.94 -26.72
N THR A 320 19.51 -15.73 -27.00
CA THR A 320 18.93 -15.92 -28.33
C THR A 320 18.62 -14.56 -28.95
N ALA A 321 19.07 -14.34 -30.18
CA ALA A 321 18.97 -13.07 -30.90
C ALA A 321 17.52 -12.66 -31.33
N GLU A 322 16.54 -13.48 -31.06
CA GLU A 322 15.12 -13.20 -31.39
C GLU A 322 14.32 -12.89 -30.12
N ALA A 323 13.57 -11.80 -30.15
CA ALA A 323 12.58 -11.48 -29.10
C ALA A 323 11.54 -12.61 -28.99
N PRO A 324 11.17 -13.03 -27.77
CA PRO A 324 10.15 -14.06 -27.59
C PRO A 324 8.82 -13.62 -28.21
N LYS A 325 8.17 -14.55 -28.90
CA LYS A 325 6.89 -14.30 -29.59
C LYS A 325 5.68 -14.19 -28.63
N SER A 326 5.88 -14.46 -27.34
CA SER A 326 4.80 -14.41 -26.34
C SER A 326 5.33 -14.00 -24.98
N MET A 327 4.50 -13.29 -24.23
CA MET A 327 4.74 -12.96 -22.82
C MET A 327 4.89 -14.23 -21.98
N PRO A 328 5.71 -14.19 -20.89
CA PRO A 328 5.76 -15.29 -19.96
C PRO A 328 4.38 -15.51 -19.33
N VAL A 329 4.01 -16.76 -19.19
CA VAL A 329 2.74 -17.15 -18.61
C VAL A 329 2.85 -17.11 -17.10
N ILE A 330 1.92 -16.42 -16.43
CA ILE A 330 1.82 -16.38 -14.98
C ILE A 330 1.26 -17.71 -14.48
N VAL A 331 1.94 -18.35 -13.55
CA VAL A 331 1.44 -19.56 -12.90
C VAL A 331 0.73 -19.19 -11.60
N PHE A 332 -0.49 -19.68 -11.48
CA PHE A 332 -1.32 -19.49 -10.30
C PHE A 332 -0.80 -20.33 -9.12
N LYS A 333 -0.55 -19.68 -7.99
CA LYS A 333 -0.24 -20.32 -6.72
C LYS A 333 -1.55 -20.71 -6.02
N ARG A 334 -2.11 -21.85 -6.39
CA ARG A 334 -3.28 -22.36 -5.65
C ARG A 334 -2.83 -23.02 -4.37
N SER A 335 -3.62 -22.88 -3.32
CA SER A 335 -3.36 -23.58 -2.07
C SER A 335 -3.43 -25.08 -2.27
N ASN A 336 -2.54 -25.77 -1.59
CA ASN A 336 -2.69 -27.20 -1.40
C ASN A 336 -3.60 -27.42 -0.16
N PRO A 337 -4.67 -28.23 -0.27
CA PRO A 337 -5.59 -28.44 0.84
C PRO A 337 -4.98 -29.18 2.04
N THR A 338 -3.75 -29.62 1.90
CA THR A 338 -3.07 -30.49 2.87
C THR A 338 -2.04 -29.75 3.71
N ASP A 339 -2.24 -28.44 3.96
CA ASP A 339 -1.46 -27.73 4.95
C ASP A 339 -1.54 -28.46 6.30
N PRO A 340 -0.39 -28.69 7.00
CA PRO A 340 -0.37 -29.46 8.23
C PRO A 340 -1.33 -28.95 9.31
N GLU A 341 -1.87 -29.86 10.12
CA GLU A 341 -2.81 -29.51 11.20
C GLU A 341 -2.18 -28.72 12.35
N PHE A 342 -0.86 -28.69 12.43
CA PHE A 342 -0.18 -27.89 13.45
C PHE A 342 -0.29 -26.37 13.22
N VAL A 343 -0.64 -25.90 12.02
CA VAL A 343 -1.01 -24.50 11.74
C VAL A 343 -2.51 -24.34 11.72
N ASP A 344 -3.00 -23.25 12.29
CA ASP A 344 -4.43 -22.95 12.40
C ASP A 344 -4.95 -22.07 11.25
N ILE A 345 -4.05 -21.50 10.46
CA ILE A 345 -4.34 -20.56 9.37
C ILE A 345 -3.64 -21.06 8.10
N ILE A 346 -4.36 -21.04 6.97
CA ILE A 346 -3.79 -21.32 5.65
C ILE A 346 -3.18 -20.03 5.14
N SER A 347 -1.86 -20.01 4.98
CA SER A 347 -1.14 -18.81 4.59
C SER A 347 -0.51 -18.92 3.20
N ARG A 348 -0.52 -17.82 2.45
CA ARG A 348 0.14 -17.72 1.14
C ARG A 348 0.78 -16.36 0.97
N MET A 349 1.94 -16.36 0.26
CA MET A 349 2.62 -15.14 -0.16
C MET A 349 2.24 -14.81 -1.59
N TYR A 350 1.95 -13.55 -1.83
CA TYR A 350 1.74 -12.97 -3.17
C TYR A 350 0.79 -13.78 -4.07
N PRO A 351 -0.38 -14.27 -3.58
CA PRO A 351 -1.37 -14.84 -4.46
C PRO A 351 -1.97 -13.74 -5.34
N ARG A 352 -2.29 -14.06 -6.59
CA ARG A 352 -3.08 -13.16 -7.43
C ARG A 352 -4.53 -13.11 -6.90
N ILE A 353 -5.26 -12.06 -7.29
CA ILE A 353 -6.67 -11.88 -6.91
C ILE A 353 -7.50 -13.09 -7.31
N GLU A 354 -7.27 -13.62 -8.53
CA GLU A 354 -7.98 -14.79 -9.05
C GLU A 354 -7.63 -16.08 -8.28
N ASP A 355 -6.40 -16.21 -7.81
CA ASP A 355 -6.00 -17.34 -6.97
C ASP A 355 -6.66 -17.27 -5.60
N LEU A 356 -6.69 -16.08 -5.01
CA LEU A 356 -7.32 -15.86 -3.71
C LEU A 356 -8.80 -16.21 -3.75
N GLU A 357 -9.51 -15.77 -4.80
CA GLU A 357 -10.93 -16.12 -4.99
C GLU A 357 -11.12 -17.61 -5.24
N ALA A 358 -10.26 -18.23 -6.04
CA ALA A 358 -10.32 -19.68 -6.29
C ALA A 358 -10.08 -20.50 -5.02
N MET A 359 -9.21 -20.03 -4.12
CA MET A 359 -8.99 -20.65 -2.80
C MET A 359 -10.22 -20.50 -1.91
N ALA A 360 -10.84 -19.33 -1.89
CA ALA A 360 -12.03 -19.08 -1.09
C ALA A 360 -13.24 -19.92 -1.52
N LEU A 361 -13.32 -20.24 -2.81
CA LEU A 361 -14.40 -21.07 -3.40
C LEU A 361 -14.13 -22.59 -3.28
N ASP A 362 -12.91 -22.99 -2.92
CA ASP A 362 -12.58 -24.39 -2.77
C ASP A 362 -13.05 -24.91 -1.39
N THR A 363 -14.09 -25.75 -1.39
CA THR A 363 -14.73 -26.30 -0.19
C THR A 363 -13.84 -27.23 0.63
N ILE A 364 -12.66 -27.58 0.14
CA ILE A 364 -11.70 -28.43 0.85
C ILE A 364 -11.02 -27.70 2.01
N HIS A 365 -11.01 -26.37 1.99
CA HIS A 365 -10.44 -25.55 3.05
C HIS A 365 -11.43 -25.43 4.22
N THR A 366 -10.95 -25.71 5.42
CA THR A 366 -11.73 -25.65 6.65
C THR A 366 -11.22 -24.63 7.66
N ARG A 367 -10.12 -23.96 7.32
CA ARG A 367 -9.43 -22.95 8.14
C ARG A 367 -9.46 -21.59 7.47
N PRO A 368 -9.24 -20.49 8.20
CA PRO A 368 -9.09 -19.16 7.60
C PRO A 368 -7.95 -19.12 6.57
N ILE A 369 -8.14 -18.37 5.49
CA ILE A 369 -7.14 -18.14 4.43
C ILE A 369 -6.60 -16.72 4.61
N TYR A 370 -5.28 -16.58 4.56
CA TYR A 370 -4.58 -15.37 4.88
C TYR A 370 -3.40 -15.12 3.94
N MET A 371 -3.13 -13.86 3.64
CA MET A 371 -1.94 -13.44 2.89
C MET A 371 -0.93 -12.82 3.86
N CYS A 372 0.09 -13.58 4.24
CA CYS A 372 1.15 -13.03 5.10
C CYS A 372 1.95 -11.94 4.41
N GLU A 373 2.03 -11.99 3.08
CA GLU A 373 2.62 -10.97 2.23
C GLU A 373 1.83 -10.84 0.94
N TYR A 374 1.51 -9.60 0.55
CA TYR A 374 0.86 -9.29 -0.73
C TYR A 374 1.15 -7.84 -1.15
N ALA A 375 0.84 -7.50 -2.39
CA ALA A 375 0.97 -6.14 -2.95
C ALA A 375 2.36 -5.55 -2.66
N HIS A 376 3.42 -6.24 -3.13
CA HIS A 376 4.80 -5.83 -2.93
C HIS A 376 5.02 -4.38 -3.34
N SER A 377 5.41 -3.52 -2.37
CA SER A 377 5.34 -2.06 -2.49
C SER A 377 6.68 -1.42 -2.92
N MET A 378 7.45 -2.15 -3.72
CA MET A 378 8.75 -1.70 -4.20
C MET A 378 8.62 -0.56 -5.21
N GLY A 379 9.23 0.59 -4.90
CA GLY A 379 9.19 1.77 -5.75
C GLY A 379 7.76 2.27 -6.02
N ASN A 380 7.46 2.56 -7.28
CA ASN A 380 6.13 2.98 -7.75
C ASN A 380 5.28 1.75 -8.09
N SER A 381 4.60 1.20 -7.09
CA SER A 381 3.82 -0.03 -7.19
C SER A 381 2.56 0.02 -6.30
N THR A 382 2.11 -1.14 -5.79
CA THR A 382 0.93 -1.28 -4.91
C THR A 382 -0.38 -0.93 -5.62
N GLY A 383 -0.56 -1.39 -6.85
CA GLY A 383 -1.83 -1.26 -7.59
C GLY A 383 -2.83 -2.36 -7.23
N SER A 384 -4.06 -2.20 -7.71
CA SER A 384 -5.16 -3.18 -7.60
C SER A 384 -5.61 -3.52 -6.17
N MET A 385 -5.33 -2.65 -5.18
CA MET A 385 -5.69 -2.86 -3.77
C MET A 385 -7.19 -3.07 -3.58
N LYS A 386 -8.02 -2.28 -4.26
CA LYS A 386 -9.47 -2.43 -4.21
C LYS A 386 -9.92 -3.81 -4.71
N GLY A 387 -9.31 -4.32 -5.78
CA GLY A 387 -9.62 -5.66 -6.32
C GLY A 387 -9.37 -6.78 -5.30
N TYR A 388 -8.26 -6.75 -4.56
CA TYR A 388 -8.02 -7.69 -3.47
C TYR A 388 -9.11 -7.61 -2.40
N TRP A 389 -9.45 -6.41 -1.95
CA TRP A 389 -10.39 -6.21 -0.85
C TRP A 389 -11.85 -6.43 -1.24
N ASP A 390 -12.20 -6.26 -2.51
CA ASP A 390 -13.52 -6.66 -3.03
C ASP A 390 -13.71 -8.19 -2.94
N VAL A 391 -12.66 -8.97 -3.22
CA VAL A 391 -12.67 -10.43 -3.04
C VAL A 391 -12.68 -10.81 -1.55
N ILE A 392 -11.81 -10.21 -0.73
CA ILE A 392 -11.72 -10.50 0.70
C ILE A 392 -13.05 -10.22 1.42
N ARG A 393 -13.75 -9.16 1.04
CA ARG A 393 -15.04 -8.80 1.64
C ARG A 393 -16.20 -9.67 1.21
N ARG A 394 -16.10 -10.32 0.04
CA ARG A 394 -17.11 -11.27 -0.46
C ARG A 394 -17.06 -12.62 0.22
N HIS A 395 -15.93 -13.00 0.77
CA HIS A 395 -15.69 -14.34 1.33
C HIS A 395 -15.27 -14.29 2.79
N ASP A 396 -16.07 -14.87 3.66
CA ASP A 396 -15.84 -14.87 5.10
C ASP A 396 -14.54 -15.58 5.51
N CYS A 397 -14.17 -16.61 4.76
CA CYS A 397 -12.96 -17.40 5.00
C CYS A 397 -11.65 -16.63 4.72
N LEU A 398 -11.69 -15.51 4.00
CA LEU A 398 -10.51 -14.69 3.72
C LEU A 398 -10.28 -13.73 4.89
N LEU A 399 -9.21 -13.95 5.64
CA LEU A 399 -8.87 -13.16 6.83
C LEU A 399 -8.35 -11.76 6.50
N GLY A 400 -7.79 -11.56 5.32
CA GLY A 400 -7.09 -10.34 4.90
C GLY A 400 -5.62 -10.61 4.65
N GLY A 401 -4.76 -9.63 4.91
CA GLY A 401 -3.33 -9.80 4.66
C GLY A 401 -2.48 -8.63 5.14
N HIS A 402 -1.17 -8.82 5.06
CA HIS A 402 -0.18 -7.81 5.39
C HIS A 402 0.60 -7.41 4.13
N ILE A 403 0.52 -6.11 3.76
CA ILE A 403 1.28 -5.55 2.63
C ILE A 403 2.78 -5.72 2.90
N TRP A 404 3.55 -6.07 1.90
CA TRP A 404 5.00 -6.06 1.96
C TRP A 404 5.57 -4.77 1.38
N ASP A 405 6.22 -3.84 2.16
CA ASP A 405 6.20 -3.78 3.61
C ASP A 405 5.89 -2.33 4.08
N TRP A 406 6.20 -1.99 5.33
CA TRP A 406 5.88 -0.69 5.91
C TRP A 406 6.77 0.43 5.39
N LYS A 407 8.11 0.29 5.52
CA LYS A 407 9.05 1.38 5.30
C LYS A 407 10.20 0.97 4.36
N ASP A 408 10.50 1.79 3.38
CA ASP A 408 11.73 1.65 2.59
C ASP A 408 12.95 1.63 3.51
N GLN A 409 13.81 0.62 3.39
CA GLN A 409 14.94 0.43 4.31
C GLN A 409 16.21 1.13 3.82
N GLY A 410 16.08 2.34 3.28
CA GLY A 410 17.19 3.19 2.84
C GLY A 410 17.86 3.92 3.99
N VAL A 411 19.16 4.19 3.88
CA VAL A 411 19.95 4.94 4.86
C VAL A 411 20.31 6.30 4.29
N GLU A 412 19.99 7.37 5.05
CA GLU A 412 20.21 8.75 4.62
C GLU A 412 21.69 9.02 4.27
N ALA A 413 21.86 9.74 3.17
CA ALA A 413 23.15 10.26 2.73
C ALA A 413 22.97 11.59 1.96
N VAL A 414 24.08 12.30 1.75
CA VAL A 414 24.13 13.52 0.95
C VAL A 414 25.20 13.36 -0.12
N ASN A 415 24.84 13.61 -1.38
CA ASN A 415 25.78 13.51 -2.49
C ASN A 415 26.72 14.73 -2.59
N SER A 416 27.67 14.70 -3.52
CA SER A 416 28.64 15.80 -3.74
C SER A 416 28.00 17.15 -4.11
N ASN A 417 26.76 17.14 -4.59
CA ASN A 417 25.99 18.33 -4.95
C ASN A 417 25.12 18.86 -3.80
N GLY A 418 25.19 18.25 -2.61
CA GLY A 418 24.40 18.62 -1.44
C GLY A 418 22.94 18.10 -1.49
N VAL A 419 22.62 17.17 -2.38
CA VAL A 419 21.28 16.59 -2.49
C VAL A 419 21.16 15.40 -1.54
N LYS A 420 20.11 15.41 -0.70
CA LYS A 420 19.74 14.27 0.17
C LYS A 420 19.25 13.13 -0.71
N TYR A 421 19.72 11.92 -0.42
CA TYR A 421 19.26 10.68 -1.01
C TYR A 421 19.36 9.54 0.01
N TRP A 422 18.91 8.35 -0.33
CA TRP A 422 19.02 7.18 0.52
C TRP A 422 19.86 6.09 -0.16
N LYS A 423 20.83 5.60 0.57
CA LYS A 423 21.67 4.44 0.21
C LYS A 423 20.92 3.14 0.40
N TYR A 424 21.25 2.16 -0.44
CA TYR A 424 20.73 0.78 -0.36
C TYR A 424 21.84 -0.23 -0.70
N GLY A 425 21.52 -1.51 -0.94
CA GLY A 425 22.52 -2.54 -1.26
C GLY A 425 23.34 -2.20 -2.50
N GLY A 426 24.66 -2.36 -2.40
CA GLY A 426 25.65 -1.95 -3.41
C GLY A 426 26.34 -0.62 -3.08
N ASP A 427 25.75 0.21 -2.22
CA ASP A 427 26.36 1.49 -1.78
C ASP A 427 27.33 1.34 -0.62
N PHE A 428 27.31 0.21 0.06
CA PHE A 428 28.08 -0.08 1.27
C PHE A 428 29.19 -1.11 1.03
N GLU A 429 29.04 -1.93 0.03
CA GLU A 429 29.96 -3.02 -0.31
C GLU A 429 31.00 -2.56 -1.33
N PRO A 430 32.21 -3.14 -1.32
CA PRO A 430 33.18 -2.95 -2.40
C PRO A 430 32.60 -3.37 -3.76
N GLU A 431 33.02 -2.71 -4.82
CA GLU A 431 32.59 -3.03 -6.18
C GLU A 431 32.83 -4.50 -6.52
N GLY A 432 31.78 -5.18 -7.00
CA GLY A 432 31.79 -6.59 -7.37
C GLY A 432 31.43 -7.57 -6.27
N GLU A 433 31.23 -7.10 -5.03
CA GLU A 433 30.70 -7.96 -3.97
C GLU A 433 29.19 -8.21 -4.18
N PRO A 434 28.71 -9.44 -3.90
CA PRO A 434 27.29 -9.78 -4.06
C PRO A 434 26.41 -8.97 -3.13
N ASN A 435 25.34 -8.36 -3.69
CA ASN A 435 24.32 -7.66 -2.93
C ASN A 435 22.98 -7.71 -3.68
N ASP A 436 21.90 -7.33 -3.04
CA ASP A 436 20.54 -7.37 -3.62
C ASP A 436 20.08 -6.01 -4.20
N GLY A 437 21.00 -5.02 -4.26
CA GLY A 437 20.69 -3.66 -4.76
C GLY A 437 19.57 -3.00 -3.96
N ASN A 438 18.62 -2.39 -4.68
CA ASN A 438 17.50 -1.69 -4.06
C ASN A 438 16.34 -2.62 -3.62
N PHE A 439 16.54 -3.94 -3.49
CA PHE A 439 15.44 -4.89 -3.18
C PHE A 439 14.78 -4.64 -1.82
N LEU A 440 15.48 -3.99 -0.90
CA LEU A 440 14.97 -3.60 0.43
C LEU A 440 14.17 -2.27 0.43
N ILE A 441 14.00 -1.61 -0.73
CA ILE A 441 13.25 -0.37 -0.90
C ILE A 441 11.82 -0.72 -1.35
N ASN A 442 11.06 -1.31 -0.44
CA ASN A 442 9.77 -1.94 -0.73
C ASN A 442 8.63 -1.54 0.23
N GLY A 443 8.81 -0.42 0.95
CA GLY A 443 7.83 0.13 1.87
C GLY A 443 6.68 0.89 1.20
N VAL A 444 5.55 1.01 1.92
CA VAL A 444 4.45 1.94 1.56
C VAL A 444 4.72 3.36 2.04
N VAL A 445 5.74 3.56 2.88
CA VAL A 445 6.28 4.88 3.25
C VAL A 445 7.76 4.96 2.88
N PHE A 446 8.25 6.18 2.65
CA PHE A 446 9.66 6.47 2.42
C PHE A 446 10.51 6.22 3.68
N PRO A 447 11.85 6.17 3.59
CA PRO A 447 12.71 5.92 4.76
C PRO A 447 12.53 6.94 5.88
N ASP A 448 12.19 8.20 5.55
CA ASP A 448 11.88 9.29 6.50
C ASP A 448 10.48 9.20 7.13
N GLY A 449 9.68 8.19 6.76
CA GLY A 449 8.32 7.99 7.24
C GLY A 449 7.24 8.77 6.48
N THR A 450 7.58 9.50 5.41
CA THR A 450 6.55 10.17 4.58
C THR A 450 5.75 9.15 3.76
N PRO A 451 4.42 9.28 3.69
CA PRO A 451 3.58 8.35 2.92
C PRO A 451 3.90 8.39 1.43
N LYS A 452 4.08 7.23 0.81
CA LYS A 452 4.04 7.11 -0.66
C LYS A 452 2.62 7.30 -1.20
N PRO A 453 2.43 7.65 -2.47
CA PRO A 453 1.10 7.81 -3.09
C PRO A 453 0.16 6.61 -2.88
N ALA A 454 0.70 5.40 -2.84
CA ALA A 454 -0.05 4.16 -2.57
C ALA A 454 -0.78 4.14 -1.21
N MET A 455 -0.24 4.82 -0.19
CA MET A 455 -0.85 4.88 1.15
C MET A 455 -2.25 5.49 1.14
N PHE A 456 -2.50 6.47 0.26
CA PHE A 456 -3.82 7.11 0.15
C PHE A 456 -4.87 6.15 -0.41
N THR A 457 -4.49 5.29 -1.36
CA THR A 457 -5.35 4.19 -1.82
C THR A 457 -5.59 3.16 -0.72
N CYS A 458 -4.55 2.80 0.05
CA CYS A 458 -4.71 1.90 1.20
C CYS A 458 -5.70 2.49 2.22
N LYS A 459 -5.57 3.78 2.58
CA LYS A 459 -6.48 4.47 3.49
C LYS A 459 -7.93 4.38 3.04
N TYR A 460 -8.19 4.64 1.75
CA TYR A 460 -9.53 4.55 1.18
C TYR A 460 -10.07 3.12 1.18
N VAL A 461 -9.25 2.15 0.80
CA VAL A 461 -9.66 0.74 0.78
C VAL A 461 -9.95 0.20 2.19
N TYR A 462 -9.23 0.67 3.21
CA TYR A 462 -9.37 0.24 4.62
C TYR A 462 -10.34 1.10 5.44
N GLN A 463 -11.01 2.06 4.81
CA GLN A 463 -11.89 2.99 5.53
C GLN A 463 -13.00 2.29 6.33
N PRO A 464 -13.29 2.76 7.56
CA PRO A 464 -14.29 2.15 8.43
C PRO A 464 -15.74 2.47 8.02
N ILE A 465 -15.98 3.54 7.28
CA ILE A 465 -17.29 3.88 6.74
C ILE A 465 -17.21 3.85 5.21
N GLU A 466 -18.02 3.00 4.60
CA GLU A 466 -18.19 3.00 3.14
C GLU A 466 -19.39 3.87 2.77
N PHE A 467 -19.18 4.76 1.81
CA PHE A 467 -20.26 5.56 1.23
C PHE A 467 -20.60 5.02 -0.17
N SER A 468 -21.89 4.97 -0.49
CA SER A 468 -22.36 4.60 -1.82
C SER A 468 -23.63 5.36 -2.19
N SER A 469 -23.90 5.51 -3.50
CA SER A 469 -25.12 6.11 -4.00
C SER A 469 -25.52 5.39 -5.27
N GLN A 470 -26.82 5.09 -5.43
CA GLN A 470 -27.37 4.52 -6.66
C GLN A 470 -27.55 5.59 -7.74
N ASP A 471 -27.94 6.80 -7.31
CA ASP A 471 -28.12 7.96 -8.18
C ASP A 471 -27.63 9.21 -7.44
N PRO A 472 -26.40 9.67 -7.72
CA PRO A 472 -25.82 10.83 -7.06
C PRO A 472 -26.61 12.13 -7.20
N ASP A 473 -27.40 12.28 -8.27
CA ASP A 473 -28.23 13.49 -8.47
C ASP A 473 -29.41 13.59 -7.51
N THR A 474 -29.74 12.53 -6.81
CA THR A 474 -30.74 12.53 -5.72
C THR A 474 -30.18 12.99 -4.39
N TYR A 475 -28.84 13.09 -4.27
CA TYR A 475 -28.10 13.35 -3.03
C TYR A 475 -28.37 12.35 -1.92
N GLN A 476 -28.87 11.16 -2.26
CA GLN A 476 -29.03 10.05 -1.32
C GLN A 476 -27.73 9.27 -1.25
N VAL A 477 -27.20 9.15 -0.03
CA VAL A 477 -25.96 8.45 0.26
C VAL A 477 -26.23 7.38 1.30
N THR A 478 -25.83 6.15 1.01
CA THR A 478 -25.85 5.03 1.96
C THR A 478 -24.52 4.93 2.65
N LEU A 479 -24.53 4.94 3.96
CA LEU A 479 -23.39 4.72 4.83
C LEU A 479 -23.44 3.27 5.32
N LYS A 480 -22.36 2.53 5.16
CA LYS A 480 -22.16 1.19 5.72
C LYS A 480 -21.06 1.22 6.77
N ASN A 481 -21.38 0.81 7.99
CA ASN A 481 -20.38 0.66 9.05
C ASN A 481 -19.57 -0.63 8.83
N ARG A 482 -18.29 -0.50 8.58
CA ARG A 482 -17.33 -1.61 8.38
C ARG A 482 -16.50 -1.91 9.63
N ASN A 483 -16.70 -1.18 10.73
CA ASN A 483 -16.12 -1.55 12.01
C ASN A 483 -16.67 -2.91 12.46
N PHE A 484 -15.89 -3.62 13.26
CA PHE A 484 -16.25 -4.93 13.78
C PHE A 484 -16.95 -4.84 15.14
N HIS A 485 -16.52 -3.90 15.98
CA HIS A 485 -16.94 -3.84 17.38
C HIS A 485 -17.67 -2.53 17.75
N ILE A 486 -17.42 -1.44 17.02
CA ILE A 486 -17.98 -0.14 17.37
C ILE A 486 -19.07 0.32 16.40
N SER A 487 -20.07 0.99 16.94
CA SER A 487 -21.07 1.72 16.14
C SER A 487 -20.49 3.04 15.62
N THR A 488 -21.24 3.72 14.76
CA THR A 488 -20.84 5.02 14.21
C THR A 488 -21.03 6.20 15.15
N ALA A 489 -21.31 5.98 16.44
CA ALA A 489 -21.54 7.06 17.42
C ALA A 489 -20.33 7.99 17.63
N GLY A 490 -19.10 7.49 17.34
CA GLY A 490 -17.85 8.25 17.46
C GLY A 490 -17.50 9.10 16.24
N TYR A 491 -18.34 9.14 15.20
CA TYR A 491 -18.07 9.87 13.97
C TYR A 491 -18.97 11.08 13.78
N SER A 492 -18.43 12.09 13.09
CA SER A 492 -19.18 13.23 12.55
C SER A 492 -19.03 13.26 11.03
N TYR A 493 -19.96 13.93 10.33
CA TYR A 493 -20.03 13.86 8.89
C TYR A 493 -20.08 15.24 8.25
N SER A 494 -19.36 15.42 7.15
CA SER A 494 -19.40 16.62 6.35
C SER A 494 -19.51 16.32 4.86
N TRP A 495 -19.87 17.33 4.08
CA TRP A 495 -19.98 17.23 2.64
C TRP A 495 -19.54 18.52 1.96
N VAL A 496 -19.08 18.40 0.72
CA VAL A 496 -18.68 19.50 -0.15
C VAL A 496 -19.23 19.25 -1.55
N LEU A 497 -20.06 20.16 -2.04
CA LEU A 497 -20.44 20.23 -3.46
C LEU A 497 -19.51 21.22 -4.14
N LYS A 498 -18.83 20.79 -5.20
CA LYS A 498 -17.89 21.61 -5.95
C LYS A 498 -18.03 21.40 -7.46
N ASP A 499 -17.52 22.36 -8.22
CA ASP A 499 -17.26 22.23 -9.65
C ASP A 499 -15.78 22.44 -9.94
N GLU A 500 -15.40 22.51 -11.19
CA GLU A 500 -14.01 22.75 -11.64
C GLU A 500 -13.45 24.09 -11.18
N LYS A 501 -14.29 25.05 -10.78
CA LYS A 501 -13.88 26.38 -10.31
C LYS A 501 -13.74 26.49 -8.80
N GLY A 502 -14.26 25.49 -8.08
CA GLY A 502 -14.15 25.42 -6.62
C GLY A 502 -15.45 25.02 -5.91
N VAL A 503 -15.50 25.32 -4.63
CA VAL A 503 -16.61 24.94 -3.76
C VAL A 503 -17.85 25.79 -4.05
N ILE A 504 -18.97 25.14 -4.27
CA ILE A 504 -20.31 25.77 -4.47
C ILE A 504 -21.09 25.82 -3.17
N GLN A 505 -21.11 24.70 -2.45
CA GLN A 505 -21.77 24.55 -1.16
C GLN A 505 -20.98 23.57 -0.29
N ASN A 506 -21.06 23.70 1.00
CA ASN A 506 -20.55 22.73 1.95
C ASN A 506 -21.41 22.73 3.22
N GLY A 507 -21.24 21.73 4.05
CA GLY A 507 -21.92 21.64 5.33
C GLY A 507 -21.64 20.35 6.07
N VAL A 508 -22.37 20.17 7.15
CA VAL A 508 -22.43 18.92 7.91
C VAL A 508 -23.78 18.25 7.68
N PHE A 509 -23.84 16.96 7.95
CA PHE A 509 -25.10 16.23 7.94
C PHE A 509 -25.13 15.24 9.11
N GLU A 510 -26.34 14.90 9.52
CA GLU A 510 -26.59 13.92 10.57
C GLU A 510 -26.86 12.56 9.94
N ALA A 511 -26.32 11.53 10.56
CA ALA A 511 -26.66 10.14 10.24
C ALA A 511 -27.09 9.40 11.51
N PRO A 512 -27.96 8.40 11.41
CA PRO A 512 -28.30 7.58 12.57
C PRO A 512 -27.05 6.83 13.05
N VAL A 513 -27.03 6.43 14.32
CA VAL A 513 -26.01 5.53 14.84
C VAL A 513 -26.21 4.16 14.18
N ILE A 514 -25.21 3.71 13.43
CA ILE A 514 -25.23 2.46 12.65
C ILE A 514 -24.40 1.42 13.39
N ALA A 515 -24.99 0.27 13.68
CA ALA A 515 -24.28 -0.85 14.30
C ALA A 515 -23.23 -1.46 13.34
N PRO A 516 -22.23 -2.22 13.85
CA PRO A 516 -21.26 -2.92 13.04
C PRO A 516 -21.92 -3.78 11.95
N GLY A 517 -21.43 -3.64 10.70
CA GLY A 517 -21.94 -4.37 9.54
C GLY A 517 -23.24 -3.83 8.92
N GLU A 518 -23.99 -2.99 9.63
CA GLU A 518 -25.26 -2.41 9.19
C GLU A 518 -25.08 -1.19 8.28
N SER A 519 -26.19 -0.74 7.68
CA SER A 519 -26.20 0.40 6.76
C SER A 519 -27.39 1.31 7.01
N ALA A 520 -27.25 2.59 6.69
CA ALA A 520 -28.34 3.55 6.66
C ALA A 520 -28.19 4.51 5.48
N THR A 521 -29.33 4.93 4.90
CA THR A 521 -29.35 5.92 3.81
C THR A 521 -29.80 7.27 4.35
N VAL A 522 -29.04 8.31 4.02
CA VAL A 522 -29.33 9.70 4.35
C VAL A 522 -29.43 10.56 3.12
N THR A 523 -30.11 11.70 3.21
CA THR A 523 -30.13 12.70 2.13
C THR A 523 -29.21 13.85 2.53
N ILE A 524 -28.21 14.12 1.71
CA ILE A 524 -27.29 15.25 1.91
C ILE A 524 -28.06 16.55 1.66
N PRO A 525 -27.98 17.55 2.56
CA PRO A 525 -28.82 18.75 2.50
C PRO A 525 -28.30 19.77 1.46
N VAL A 526 -28.15 19.34 0.22
CA VAL A 526 -27.75 20.21 -0.89
C VAL A 526 -28.92 21.12 -1.28
N ARG A 527 -28.68 22.43 -1.28
CA ARG A 527 -29.66 23.42 -1.77
C ARG A 527 -29.67 23.44 -3.28
N LYS A 528 -30.85 23.66 -3.86
CA LYS A 528 -31.04 23.73 -5.33
C LYS A 528 -30.03 24.70 -5.97
N PHE A 529 -29.37 24.25 -7.03
CA PHE A 529 -28.47 25.06 -7.84
C PHE A 529 -28.67 24.70 -9.33
N THR A 530 -28.11 25.51 -10.22
CA THR A 530 -28.24 25.30 -11.68
C THR A 530 -26.91 24.82 -12.23
N LYS A 531 -26.89 23.62 -12.80
CA LYS A 531 -25.73 23.07 -13.51
C LYS A 531 -25.53 23.83 -14.83
N LYS A 532 -24.29 24.21 -15.11
CA LYS A 532 -23.89 24.87 -16.38
C LYS A 532 -23.43 23.83 -17.40
N PRO A 533 -23.73 24.01 -18.69
CA PRO A 533 -23.23 23.12 -19.73
C PRO A 533 -21.68 23.06 -19.73
N GLY A 534 -21.15 21.85 -19.90
CA GLY A 534 -19.72 21.58 -19.97
C GLY A 534 -18.95 21.69 -18.65
N MET A 535 -19.64 21.70 -17.51
CA MET A 535 -19.04 21.74 -16.19
C MET A 535 -19.25 20.39 -15.47
N THR A 536 -18.20 19.86 -14.88
CA THR A 536 -18.28 18.67 -14.02
C THR A 536 -18.57 19.09 -12.57
N TYR A 537 -19.56 18.43 -11.96
CA TYR A 537 -19.95 18.67 -10.57
C TYR A 537 -19.68 17.45 -9.72
N MET A 538 -19.11 17.63 -8.53
CA MET A 538 -18.75 16.57 -7.62
C MET A 538 -19.33 16.83 -6.23
N LEU A 539 -19.88 15.79 -5.62
CA LEU A 539 -20.29 15.76 -4.23
C LEU A 539 -19.30 14.88 -3.45
N ASP A 540 -18.48 15.50 -2.62
CA ASP A 540 -17.58 14.81 -1.70
C ASP A 540 -18.27 14.64 -0.37
N VAL A 541 -18.16 13.46 0.24
CA VAL A 541 -18.67 13.16 1.59
C VAL A 541 -17.55 12.59 2.45
N PHE A 542 -17.57 12.94 3.75
CA PHE A 542 -16.51 12.60 4.67
C PHE A 542 -17.08 12.11 5.99
N ALA A 543 -16.40 11.13 6.61
CA ALA A 543 -16.53 10.80 8.02
C ALA A 543 -15.26 11.21 8.77
N HIS A 544 -15.45 11.81 9.94
CA HIS A 544 -14.39 12.34 10.78
C HIS A 544 -14.46 11.73 12.18
N GLU A 545 -13.33 11.61 12.84
CA GLU A 545 -13.29 11.33 14.27
C GLU A 545 -13.93 12.50 15.02
N ALA A 546 -14.96 12.22 15.81
CA ALA A 546 -15.70 13.29 16.54
C ALA A 546 -14.93 13.81 17.77
N SER A 547 -13.95 13.05 18.26
CA SER A 547 -13.15 13.37 19.45
C SER A 547 -11.65 13.15 19.19
N VAL A 548 -10.82 13.69 20.08
CA VAL A 548 -9.37 13.43 20.07
C VAL A 548 -9.11 11.97 20.41
N LEU A 549 -8.32 11.30 19.61
CA LEU A 549 -7.83 9.94 19.82
C LEU A 549 -6.31 9.96 20.09
N PRO A 550 -5.73 8.91 20.67
CA PRO A 550 -4.29 8.86 20.92
C PRO A 550 -3.43 9.08 19.67
N TYR A 551 -3.96 8.80 18.48
CA TYR A 551 -3.27 8.87 17.19
C TYR A 551 -3.80 9.98 16.26
N ALA A 552 -4.92 10.63 16.57
CA ALA A 552 -5.53 11.62 15.69
C ALA A 552 -6.27 12.71 16.46
N GLU A 553 -6.24 13.94 15.93
CA GLU A 553 -7.05 15.05 16.43
C GLU A 553 -8.53 14.88 16.06
N ALA A 554 -9.41 15.54 16.78
CA ALA A 554 -10.81 15.65 16.40
C ALA A 554 -10.92 16.31 15.01
N GLY A 555 -11.81 15.76 14.17
CA GLY A 555 -11.92 16.19 12.77
C GLY A 555 -11.01 15.43 11.79
N HIS A 556 -10.17 14.50 12.26
CA HIS A 556 -9.39 13.64 11.36
C HIS A 556 -10.32 12.86 10.41
N VAL A 557 -10.08 12.99 9.09
CA VAL A 557 -10.85 12.26 8.07
C VAL A 557 -10.38 10.81 8.04
N ASN A 558 -11.26 9.90 8.43
CA ASN A 558 -10.98 8.46 8.33
C ASN A 558 -11.63 7.79 7.11
N SER A 559 -12.72 8.37 6.60
CA SER A 559 -13.42 7.84 5.41
C SER A 559 -13.90 8.96 4.51
N SER A 560 -13.90 8.70 3.21
CA SER A 560 -14.32 9.68 2.21
C SER A 560 -14.81 9.01 0.94
N GLU A 561 -15.71 9.70 0.20
CA GLU A 561 -16.15 9.28 -1.13
C GLU A 561 -16.47 10.50 -1.96
N GLN A 562 -16.34 10.37 -3.26
CA GLN A 562 -16.69 11.39 -4.23
C GLN A 562 -17.70 10.84 -5.24
N PHE A 563 -18.82 11.51 -5.38
CA PHE A 563 -19.84 11.22 -6.39
C PHE A 563 -19.81 12.28 -7.49
N VAL A 564 -19.55 11.86 -8.73
CA VAL A 564 -19.68 12.72 -9.90
C VAL A 564 -21.16 12.80 -10.30
N LEU A 565 -21.68 14.02 -10.35
CA LEU A 565 -23.07 14.26 -10.74
C LEU A 565 -23.22 14.22 -12.26
N SER A 566 -24.45 13.99 -12.77
CA SER A 566 -24.72 13.98 -14.21
C SER A 566 -24.30 15.30 -14.86
N GLU A 567 -23.60 15.21 -15.97
CA GLU A 567 -23.09 16.37 -16.72
C GLU A 567 -24.19 16.94 -17.67
N VAL A 568 -24.18 18.25 -17.83
CA VAL A 568 -24.93 18.92 -18.91
C VAL A 568 -23.97 19.08 -20.09
N PRO A 569 -24.27 18.50 -21.28
CA PRO A 569 -23.33 18.56 -22.40
C PRO A 569 -22.92 19.98 -22.79
N ALA A 570 -21.63 20.13 -23.08
CA ALA A 570 -21.09 21.40 -23.60
C ALA A 570 -21.66 21.70 -25.00
N VAL A 571 -21.94 22.98 -25.24
CA VAL A 571 -22.24 23.47 -26.59
C VAL A 571 -20.91 23.86 -27.26
N GLN A 572 -20.50 23.09 -28.24
CA GLN A 572 -19.31 23.43 -29.04
C GLN A 572 -19.56 24.70 -29.85
N LYS A 573 -18.77 25.73 -29.64
CA LYS A 573 -18.81 26.93 -30.47
C LYS A 573 -17.75 26.81 -31.58
N LYS A 574 -18.16 26.84 -32.83
CA LYS A 574 -17.22 27.00 -33.95
C LYS A 574 -16.54 28.37 -33.85
N ALA A 575 -15.23 28.40 -34.08
CA ALA A 575 -14.51 29.64 -34.16
C ALA A 575 -15.01 30.44 -35.40
N ALA A 576 -15.38 31.69 -35.17
CA ALA A 576 -15.73 32.61 -36.25
C ALA A 576 -14.47 33.32 -36.71
N GLY A 577 -14.24 33.41 -38.03
CA GLY A 577 -13.07 34.09 -38.54
C GLY A 577 -12.65 33.64 -39.95
N LYS A 578 -11.62 34.28 -40.45
CA LYS A 578 -10.98 33.91 -41.72
C LYS A 578 -10.04 32.75 -41.47
N ALA A 579 -9.97 31.79 -42.41
CA ALA A 579 -9.04 30.68 -42.33
C ALA A 579 -7.60 31.15 -42.05
N PRO A 580 -6.85 30.42 -41.14
CA PRO A 580 -5.45 30.69 -40.86
C PRO A 580 -4.59 30.64 -42.15
N ALA A 581 -3.49 31.41 -42.16
CA ALA A 581 -2.54 31.39 -43.26
C ALA A 581 -1.61 30.18 -43.13
N ILE A 582 -1.52 29.38 -44.20
CA ILE A 582 -0.58 28.25 -44.29
C ILE A 582 0.64 28.70 -45.09
N SER A 583 1.83 28.44 -44.61
CA SER A 583 3.09 28.64 -45.32
C SER A 583 3.91 27.35 -45.23
N GLU A 584 4.45 26.92 -46.38
CA GLU A 584 5.25 25.71 -46.45
C GLU A 584 6.72 26.07 -46.83
N SER A 585 7.65 25.47 -46.17
CA SER A 585 9.07 25.50 -46.47
C SER A 585 9.58 24.05 -46.68
N GLU A 586 10.85 23.90 -47.02
CA GLU A 586 11.49 22.60 -47.12
C GLU A 586 11.44 21.81 -45.80
N ASN A 587 11.56 22.51 -44.65
CA ASN A 587 11.71 21.88 -43.37
C ASN A 587 10.43 21.95 -42.49
N ALA A 588 9.47 22.81 -42.81
CA ALA A 588 8.33 23.02 -41.92
C ALA A 588 7.06 23.44 -42.64
N VAL A 589 5.91 23.06 -42.08
CA VAL A 589 4.60 23.66 -42.34
C VAL A 589 4.30 24.63 -41.18
N THR A 590 4.05 25.88 -41.50
CA THR A 590 3.72 26.92 -40.51
C THR A 590 2.30 27.44 -40.74
N VAL A 591 1.51 27.45 -39.71
CA VAL A 591 0.14 28.00 -39.73
C VAL A 591 0.07 29.19 -38.79
N THR A 592 -0.37 30.34 -39.31
CA THR A 592 -0.54 31.56 -38.54
C THR A 592 -2.01 31.92 -38.39
N ALA A 593 -2.46 32.06 -37.16
CA ALA A 593 -3.82 32.46 -36.78
C ALA A 593 -3.74 33.59 -35.74
N GLY A 594 -3.90 34.81 -36.18
CA GLY A 594 -3.79 35.98 -35.30
C GLY A 594 -2.43 36.07 -34.58
N LYS A 595 -2.41 35.91 -33.28
CA LYS A 595 -1.19 35.94 -32.43
C LYS A 595 -0.52 34.58 -32.28
N VAL A 596 -1.12 33.54 -32.79
CA VAL A 596 -0.63 32.14 -32.64
C VAL A 596 0.05 31.71 -33.93
N THR A 597 1.20 31.08 -33.78
CA THR A 597 1.90 30.37 -34.85
C THR A 597 2.14 28.93 -34.45
N VAL A 598 1.66 28.02 -35.26
CA VAL A 598 1.84 26.55 -35.12
C VAL A 598 2.84 26.09 -36.16
N THR A 599 3.82 25.30 -35.76
CA THR A 599 4.86 24.78 -36.68
C THR A 599 4.87 23.25 -36.57
N ILE A 600 4.72 22.60 -37.73
CA ILE A 600 4.88 21.16 -37.87
C ILE A 600 6.15 20.89 -38.62
N ASP A 601 7.05 20.11 -38.07
CA ASP A 601 8.27 19.65 -38.73
C ASP A 601 7.92 18.74 -39.91
N ARG A 602 8.46 19.01 -41.07
CA ARG A 602 8.04 18.33 -42.30
C ARG A 602 8.64 16.92 -42.42
N GLN A 603 9.80 16.71 -41.83
CA GLN A 603 10.48 15.42 -41.86
C GLN A 603 9.78 14.43 -40.91
N THR A 604 9.58 14.88 -39.67
CA THR A 604 8.98 14.01 -38.63
C THR A 604 7.46 14.08 -38.58
N GLY A 605 6.82 15.14 -39.14
CA GLY A 605 5.39 15.39 -39.05
C GLY A 605 4.92 15.72 -37.62
N TYR A 606 5.82 16.04 -36.70
CA TYR A 606 5.48 16.29 -35.30
C TYR A 606 5.27 17.78 -35.04
N LEU A 607 4.48 18.11 -34.03
CA LEU A 607 4.26 19.46 -33.56
C LEU A 607 5.59 20.00 -32.96
N ALA A 608 6.29 20.82 -33.72
CA ALA A 608 7.60 21.37 -33.39
C ALA A 608 7.54 22.74 -32.73
N GLY A 609 6.43 23.46 -32.89
CA GLY A 609 6.31 24.80 -32.34
C GLY A 609 4.85 25.22 -32.12
N TYR A 610 4.62 25.88 -30.99
CA TYR A 610 3.40 26.62 -30.67
C TYR A 610 3.84 27.93 -30.02
N SER A 611 3.63 29.03 -30.70
CA SER A 611 4.01 30.34 -30.17
C SER A 611 2.81 31.27 -30.03
N VAL A 612 2.81 32.07 -28.97
CA VAL A 612 1.76 33.03 -28.66
C VAL A 612 2.39 34.42 -28.59
N SER A 613 1.99 35.34 -29.47
CA SER A 613 2.56 36.70 -29.55
C SER A 613 4.11 36.68 -29.71
N GLY A 614 4.64 35.72 -30.46
CA GLY A 614 6.06 35.55 -30.71
C GLY A 614 6.84 34.80 -29.62
N ARG A 615 6.22 34.47 -28.50
CA ARG A 615 6.84 33.68 -27.43
C ARG A 615 6.61 32.18 -27.68
N GLN A 616 7.69 31.44 -27.84
CA GLN A 616 7.66 30.01 -28.07
C GLN A 616 7.36 29.27 -26.78
N MET A 617 6.33 28.42 -26.80
CA MET A 617 5.92 27.60 -25.68
C MET A 617 6.64 26.25 -25.65
N LEU A 618 6.93 25.69 -26.82
CA LEU A 618 7.58 24.39 -26.96
C LEU A 618 9.08 24.54 -27.14
N LYS A 619 9.83 23.67 -26.47
CA LYS A 619 11.29 23.57 -26.58
C LYS A 619 11.74 22.35 -27.38
N LYS A 620 10.92 21.29 -27.39
CA LYS A 620 11.12 20.08 -28.19
C LYS A 620 9.77 19.61 -28.71
N SER A 621 9.77 19.07 -29.93
CA SER A 621 8.57 18.54 -30.61
C SER A 621 7.83 17.51 -29.78
N PHE A 622 6.51 17.50 -29.87
CA PHE A 622 5.69 16.42 -29.32
C PHE A 622 5.72 15.21 -30.26
N ALA A 623 6.44 14.18 -29.82
CA ALA A 623 6.59 12.91 -30.52
C ALA A 623 5.75 11.80 -29.82
N PRO A 624 5.35 10.76 -30.56
CA PRO A 624 4.69 9.60 -29.94
C PRO A 624 5.56 8.98 -28.85
N ASN A 625 4.94 8.60 -27.71
CA ASN A 625 5.59 7.87 -26.64
C ASN A 625 4.80 6.60 -26.32
N PHE A 626 5.48 5.45 -26.41
CA PHE A 626 4.91 4.13 -26.16
C PHE A 626 5.56 3.43 -24.95
N TRP A 627 6.49 4.11 -24.29
CA TRP A 627 7.35 3.57 -23.25
C TRP A 627 7.27 4.42 -21.98
N ARG A 628 7.82 3.90 -20.88
CA ARG A 628 8.03 4.63 -19.62
C ARG A 628 9.41 4.32 -19.05
N ALA A 629 9.92 5.13 -18.13
CA ALA A 629 11.03 4.74 -17.28
C ALA A 629 10.59 3.51 -16.47
N GLU A 630 11.28 2.39 -16.63
CA GLU A 630 10.83 1.11 -16.09
C GLU A 630 10.73 1.17 -14.57
N LEU A 631 9.61 0.68 -14.02
CA LEU A 631 9.40 0.49 -12.59
C LEU A 631 10.23 -0.68 -12.07
N ASP A 632 10.39 -0.79 -10.75
CA ASP A 632 10.96 -1.99 -10.15
C ASP A 632 10.22 -3.26 -10.56
N ASN A 633 8.88 -3.24 -10.59
CA ASN A 633 8.06 -4.32 -11.11
C ASN A 633 8.34 -4.64 -12.59
N ASP A 634 8.71 -3.64 -13.38
CA ASP A 634 9.02 -3.81 -14.79
C ASP A 634 10.39 -4.51 -14.95
N TRP A 635 11.48 -3.84 -14.60
CA TRP A 635 12.83 -4.34 -14.93
C TRP A 635 13.30 -5.53 -14.09
N ARG A 636 12.89 -5.63 -12.83
CA ARG A 636 13.18 -6.80 -11.99
C ARG A 636 12.23 -7.95 -12.28
N GLY A 637 10.93 -7.68 -12.40
CA GLY A 637 9.86 -8.66 -12.49
C GLY A 637 9.64 -9.18 -13.92
N TRP A 638 8.65 -8.61 -14.61
CA TRP A 638 8.19 -9.17 -15.90
C TRP A 638 8.99 -8.75 -17.12
N LYS A 639 9.96 -7.83 -17.00
CA LYS A 639 11.01 -7.47 -17.98
C LYS A 639 10.46 -7.03 -19.34
N PRO A 640 9.69 -5.93 -19.44
CA PRO A 640 9.10 -5.44 -20.68
C PRO A 640 10.15 -5.13 -21.76
N SER A 641 11.32 -4.62 -21.41
CA SER A 641 12.40 -4.35 -22.38
C SER A 641 12.82 -5.58 -23.17
N HIS A 642 12.50 -6.78 -22.69
CA HIS A 642 12.76 -8.03 -23.41
C HIS A 642 11.63 -8.41 -24.38
N TYR A 643 10.38 -8.17 -24.00
CA TYR A 643 9.20 -8.59 -24.77
C TYR A 643 8.63 -7.47 -25.64
N LEU A 644 8.75 -6.22 -25.19
CA LEU A 644 8.15 -5.03 -25.78
C LEU A 644 9.18 -4.08 -26.38
N ALA A 645 10.43 -4.52 -26.59
CA ALA A 645 11.53 -3.69 -27.09
C ALA A 645 11.18 -2.88 -28.36
N TYR A 646 10.30 -3.43 -29.22
CA TYR A 646 9.81 -2.72 -30.39
C TYR A 646 9.25 -1.33 -30.04
N TRP A 647 8.44 -1.25 -28.96
CA TRP A 647 7.77 0.01 -28.58
C TRP A 647 8.71 1.07 -28.01
N LYS A 648 9.83 0.64 -27.40
CA LYS A 648 10.88 1.57 -26.97
C LYS A 648 11.50 2.30 -28.15
N ASP A 649 11.70 1.61 -29.27
CA ASP A 649 12.34 2.15 -30.48
C ASP A 649 11.33 2.66 -31.52
N ALA A 650 10.04 2.41 -31.34
CA ALA A 650 8.99 2.73 -32.31
C ALA A 650 8.94 4.20 -32.72
N PRO A 651 9.10 5.19 -31.80
CA PRO A 651 9.13 6.61 -32.20
C PRO A 651 10.18 6.91 -33.27
N GLY A 652 11.43 6.45 -33.08
CA GLY A 652 12.52 6.63 -34.04
C GLY A 652 12.29 5.92 -35.37
N ARG A 653 11.69 4.70 -35.33
CA ARG A 653 11.35 3.96 -36.56
C ARG A 653 10.26 4.65 -37.38
N MET A 654 9.36 5.40 -36.71
CA MET A 654 8.28 6.15 -37.35
C MET A 654 8.75 7.50 -37.93
N GLU A 655 9.84 8.08 -37.47
CA GLU A 655 10.29 9.43 -37.88
C GLU A 655 10.40 9.57 -39.39
N ASN A 656 10.96 8.59 -40.09
CA ASN A 656 11.26 8.62 -41.52
C ASN A 656 10.11 8.05 -42.40
N GLN A 657 8.98 7.67 -41.81
CA GLN A 657 7.84 7.07 -42.52
C GLN A 657 6.67 8.07 -42.54
N THR A 658 6.89 9.24 -43.14
CA THR A 658 5.93 10.36 -43.03
C THR A 658 5.30 10.67 -44.38
N ALA A 659 3.96 10.63 -44.44
CA ALA A 659 3.19 11.29 -45.47
C ALA A 659 2.40 12.46 -44.84
N LEU A 660 2.59 13.67 -45.38
CA LEU A 660 2.02 14.91 -44.87
C LEU A 660 1.24 15.63 -45.95
N ASN A 661 -0.03 16.00 -45.64
CA ASN A 661 -0.89 16.79 -46.48
C ASN A 661 -1.40 18.01 -45.73
N THR A 662 -1.60 19.10 -46.47
CA THR A 662 -2.12 20.39 -45.95
C THR A 662 -3.32 20.84 -46.79
N TYR A 663 -4.40 21.27 -46.12
CA TYR A 663 -5.58 21.80 -46.79
C TYR A 663 -6.42 22.68 -45.85
N VAL A 664 -7.41 23.35 -46.37
CA VAL A 664 -8.40 24.09 -45.59
C VAL A 664 -9.73 23.38 -45.60
N ARG A 665 -10.31 23.18 -44.42
CA ARG A 665 -11.61 22.57 -44.18
C ARG A 665 -12.43 23.45 -43.22
N ASP A 666 -13.61 23.90 -43.61
CA ASP A 666 -14.50 24.71 -42.75
C ASP A 666 -13.86 25.97 -42.15
N ASN A 667 -13.03 26.66 -42.88
CA ASN A 667 -12.22 27.83 -42.47
C ASN A 667 -11.16 27.48 -41.40
N GLU A 668 -10.73 26.27 -41.27
CA GLU A 668 -9.64 25.81 -40.41
C GLU A 668 -8.49 25.29 -41.28
N ALA A 669 -7.28 25.53 -40.89
CA ALA A 669 -6.10 24.91 -41.51
C ALA A 669 -5.89 23.51 -40.96
N VAL A 670 -5.87 22.54 -41.84
CA VAL A 670 -5.72 21.11 -41.44
C VAL A 670 -4.41 20.56 -42.02
N ILE A 671 -3.68 19.86 -41.16
CA ILE A 671 -2.45 19.13 -41.53
C ILE A 671 -2.68 17.68 -41.08
N THR A 672 -2.62 16.77 -42.02
CA THR A 672 -2.71 15.33 -41.72
C THR A 672 -1.33 14.68 -41.92
N VAL A 673 -0.98 13.83 -41.00
CA VAL A 673 0.31 13.09 -41.00
C VAL A 673 -0.02 11.61 -40.82
N THR A 674 0.52 10.79 -41.74
CA THR A 674 0.39 9.32 -41.63
C THR A 674 1.77 8.72 -41.55
N LYS A 675 1.97 7.80 -40.66
CA LYS A 675 3.20 7.04 -40.42
C LYS A 675 2.89 5.55 -40.45
N GLN A 676 3.68 4.79 -41.16
CA GLN A 676 3.46 3.36 -41.34
C GLN A 676 4.73 2.59 -41.07
N THR A 677 4.64 1.58 -40.24
CA THR A 677 5.68 0.53 -40.06
C THR A 677 5.05 -0.83 -40.33
N ASP A 678 5.83 -1.89 -40.25
CA ASP A 678 5.34 -3.26 -40.35
C ASP A 678 4.44 -3.68 -39.16
N LYS A 679 4.47 -2.94 -38.04
CA LYS A 679 3.81 -3.30 -36.78
C LYS A 679 2.73 -2.34 -36.32
N ALA A 680 2.74 -1.09 -36.81
CA ALA A 680 1.75 -0.12 -36.46
C ALA A 680 1.60 0.99 -37.52
N ALA A 681 0.39 1.54 -37.59
CA ALA A 681 0.08 2.73 -38.38
C ALA A 681 -0.38 3.84 -37.42
N LEU A 682 0.21 5.02 -37.54
CA LEU A 682 -0.14 6.21 -36.74
C LEU A 682 -0.64 7.33 -37.66
N GLU A 683 -1.78 7.91 -37.30
CA GLU A 683 -2.34 9.10 -37.94
C GLU A 683 -2.39 10.25 -36.93
N LEU A 684 -1.87 11.41 -37.30
CA LEU A 684 -1.98 12.65 -36.54
C LEU A 684 -2.74 13.68 -37.41
N GLU A 685 -3.73 14.34 -36.83
CA GLU A 685 -4.42 15.48 -37.46
C GLU A 685 -4.23 16.73 -36.60
N TYR A 686 -3.67 17.76 -37.18
CA TYR A 686 -3.53 19.08 -36.57
C TYR A 686 -4.50 20.04 -37.24
N THR A 687 -5.48 20.53 -36.50
CA THR A 687 -6.48 21.47 -37.00
C THR A 687 -6.32 22.81 -36.28
N VAL A 688 -5.96 23.87 -36.99
CA VAL A 688 -5.78 25.20 -36.44
C VAL A 688 -6.96 26.05 -36.79
N ALA A 689 -7.69 26.54 -35.79
CA ALA A 689 -8.84 27.41 -35.92
C ALA A 689 -8.43 28.90 -36.08
N ALA A 690 -9.34 29.74 -36.53
CA ALA A 690 -9.12 31.17 -36.75
C ALA A 690 -8.71 31.94 -35.49
N ASP A 691 -9.08 31.48 -34.30
CA ASP A 691 -8.75 32.05 -33.00
C ASP A 691 -7.40 31.54 -32.40
N GLY A 692 -6.68 30.72 -33.16
CA GLY A 692 -5.40 30.17 -32.77
C GLY A 692 -5.45 28.90 -31.94
N ARG A 693 -6.63 28.35 -31.67
CA ARG A 693 -6.76 27.03 -31.07
C ARG A 693 -6.22 25.96 -32.01
N LEU A 694 -5.44 25.04 -31.46
CA LEU A 694 -4.89 23.87 -32.15
C LEU A 694 -5.58 22.62 -31.61
N THR A 695 -6.33 21.92 -32.42
CA THR A 695 -6.81 20.58 -32.11
C THR A 695 -5.81 19.56 -32.62
N VAL A 696 -5.38 18.64 -31.76
CA VAL A 696 -4.53 17.51 -32.08
C VAL A 696 -5.34 16.23 -31.99
N GLY A 697 -5.52 15.57 -33.09
CA GLY A 697 -6.12 14.23 -33.19
C GLY A 697 -5.03 13.17 -33.33
N TYR A 698 -5.18 12.07 -32.62
CA TYR A 698 -4.27 10.93 -32.62
C TYR A 698 -5.04 9.64 -32.85
N PHE A 699 -4.59 8.82 -33.77
CA PHE A 699 -5.10 7.47 -33.98
C PHE A 699 -3.94 6.52 -34.27
N ILE A 700 -3.90 5.40 -33.55
CA ILE A 700 -2.93 4.34 -33.83
C ILE A 700 -3.66 3.00 -34.01
N LYS A 701 -3.23 2.26 -35.01
CA LYS A 701 -3.61 0.87 -35.27
C LYS A 701 -2.40 -0.03 -35.14
N ILE A 702 -2.49 -1.03 -34.29
CA ILE A 702 -1.44 -2.01 -33.95
C ILE A 702 -1.76 -3.32 -34.70
N ALA A 703 -0.77 -3.93 -35.32
CA ALA A 703 -0.95 -5.22 -35.98
C ALA A 703 -1.32 -6.32 -34.97
N ASP A 704 -2.09 -7.30 -35.40
CA ASP A 704 -2.69 -8.33 -34.52
C ASP A 704 -1.64 -9.18 -33.80
N ASP A 705 -0.51 -9.43 -34.47
CA ASP A 705 0.61 -10.24 -33.95
C ASP A 705 1.60 -9.46 -33.08
N VAL A 706 1.39 -8.16 -32.85
CA VAL A 706 2.23 -7.30 -32.05
C VAL A 706 1.71 -7.21 -30.62
N LEU A 707 2.59 -7.36 -29.65
CA LEU A 707 2.25 -7.19 -28.21
C LEU A 707 1.93 -5.71 -27.91
N GLU A 708 1.22 -5.52 -26.81
CA GLU A 708 0.76 -4.19 -26.35
C GLU A 708 1.91 -3.20 -26.04
N PRO A 709 1.72 -1.90 -26.24
CA PRO A 709 2.62 -0.86 -25.71
C PRO A 709 2.41 -0.65 -24.20
N MET A 710 3.33 0.07 -23.55
CA MET A 710 3.20 0.46 -22.14
C MET A 710 2.45 1.79 -21.97
N ARG A 711 2.41 2.61 -23.02
CA ARG A 711 1.81 3.95 -23.04
C ARG A 711 1.26 4.25 -24.44
N ILE A 712 0.20 5.02 -24.50
CA ILE A 712 -0.35 5.63 -25.72
C ILE A 712 -0.42 7.13 -25.47
N GLY A 713 0.52 7.88 -26.04
CA GLY A 713 0.58 9.31 -25.81
C GLY A 713 1.55 10.06 -26.70
N LEU A 714 1.68 11.34 -26.40
CA LEU A 714 2.66 12.27 -26.96
C LEU A 714 3.52 12.84 -25.84
N GLN A 715 4.82 12.91 -26.07
CA GLN A 715 5.80 13.52 -25.17
C GLN A 715 6.54 14.64 -25.87
N GLY A 716 6.68 15.78 -25.22
CA GLY A 716 7.45 16.91 -25.70
C GLY A 716 8.09 17.70 -24.57
N GLN A 717 8.77 18.79 -24.90
CA GLN A 717 9.32 19.69 -23.88
C GLN A 717 8.68 21.08 -24.01
N VAL A 718 8.28 21.61 -22.86
CA VAL A 718 7.65 22.90 -22.69
C VAL A 718 8.62 23.86 -21.98
N SER A 719 8.50 25.15 -22.24
CA SER A 719 9.33 26.17 -21.61
C SER A 719 9.15 26.20 -20.10
N ARG A 720 10.25 26.13 -19.33
CA ARG A 720 10.24 26.21 -17.87
C ARG A 720 9.67 27.53 -17.33
N GLU A 721 9.62 28.55 -18.16
CA GLU A 721 8.97 29.82 -17.78
C GLU A 721 7.45 29.64 -17.48
N THR A 722 6.83 28.53 -17.88
CA THR A 722 5.41 28.22 -17.68
C THR A 722 5.17 27.14 -16.63
N ASP A 723 5.98 27.12 -15.59
CA ASP A 723 5.98 26.13 -14.51
C ASP A 723 4.85 26.31 -13.47
N ASN A 724 3.99 27.30 -13.60
CA ASN A 724 2.77 27.38 -12.80
C ASN A 724 1.70 26.48 -13.41
N ILE A 725 1.57 25.29 -12.86
CA ILE A 725 0.65 24.27 -13.35
C ILE A 725 -0.66 24.32 -12.56
N THR A 726 -1.78 24.40 -13.27
CA THR A 726 -3.10 24.16 -12.69
C THR A 726 -3.81 23.11 -13.54
N TYR A 727 -4.37 22.08 -12.94
CA TYR A 727 -5.10 21.06 -13.69
C TYR A 727 -6.41 20.66 -12.98
N PHE A 728 -7.37 20.21 -13.78
CA PHE A 728 -8.58 19.54 -13.28
C PHE A 728 -8.51 18.07 -13.66
N GLY A 729 -8.41 17.22 -12.65
CA GLY A 729 -8.22 15.80 -12.77
C GLY A 729 -8.12 15.13 -11.39
N ARG A 730 -7.78 13.84 -11.33
CA ARG A 730 -7.53 13.16 -10.05
C ARG A 730 -6.23 13.64 -9.42
N GLY A 731 -6.29 13.90 -8.13
CA GLY A 731 -5.14 14.42 -7.37
C GLY A 731 -5.45 14.73 -5.90
N PRO A 732 -4.53 15.47 -5.22
CA PRO A 732 -3.24 15.96 -5.72
C PRO A 732 -2.16 14.88 -5.89
N GLN A 733 -2.35 13.69 -5.26
CA GLN A 733 -1.39 12.60 -5.29
C GLN A 733 -1.24 12.00 -6.68
N GLU A 734 -0.06 11.50 -6.98
CA GLU A 734 0.22 10.66 -8.12
C GLU A 734 -0.72 9.45 -8.16
N ASN A 735 -1.25 9.14 -9.34
CA ASN A 735 -2.19 8.04 -9.50
C ASN A 735 -2.11 7.44 -10.91
N TYR A 736 -2.49 6.15 -11.01
CA TYR A 736 -2.50 5.35 -12.22
C TYR A 736 -3.83 4.61 -12.33
N SER A 737 -4.12 4.01 -13.47
CA SER A 737 -5.41 3.33 -13.72
C SER A 737 -5.76 2.25 -12.69
N ASP A 738 -4.75 1.56 -12.14
CA ASP A 738 -4.89 0.53 -11.11
C ASP A 738 -4.63 1.03 -9.67
N ARG A 739 -4.40 2.34 -9.50
CA ARG A 739 -4.11 3.00 -8.23
C ARG A 739 -4.67 4.42 -8.21
N ASN A 740 -5.97 4.55 -8.37
CA ASN A 740 -6.69 5.83 -8.32
C ASN A 740 -7.93 5.80 -7.40
N ASP A 741 -8.21 4.68 -6.75
CA ASP A 741 -9.25 4.58 -5.74
C ASP A 741 -8.94 5.54 -4.57
N GLY A 742 -9.93 6.34 -4.16
CA GLY A 742 -9.76 7.36 -3.12
C GLY A 742 -9.00 8.62 -3.54
N ILE A 743 -8.56 8.70 -4.79
CA ILE A 743 -7.95 9.92 -5.35
C ILE A 743 -9.01 10.66 -6.16
N PHE A 744 -9.44 11.80 -5.65
CA PHE A 744 -10.62 12.50 -6.13
C PHE A 744 -10.35 13.52 -7.24
N LEU A 745 -11.37 13.76 -8.08
CA LEU A 745 -11.36 14.86 -9.03
C LEU A 745 -11.36 16.20 -8.29
N GLY A 746 -10.54 17.11 -8.79
CA GLY A 746 -10.44 18.46 -8.25
C GLY A 746 -9.58 19.35 -9.13
N THR A 747 -9.60 20.65 -8.85
CA THR A 747 -8.68 21.60 -9.46
C THR A 747 -7.49 21.80 -8.53
N TRP A 748 -6.32 21.42 -9.01
CA TRP A 748 -5.08 21.38 -8.26
C TRP A 748 -4.08 22.39 -8.84
N LYS A 749 -3.34 23.04 -7.97
CA LYS A 749 -2.20 23.91 -8.32
C LYS A 749 -0.91 23.23 -7.87
N THR A 750 0.08 23.22 -8.74
CA THR A 750 1.34 22.52 -8.50
C THR A 750 2.46 23.15 -9.35
N SER A 751 3.69 22.71 -9.13
CA SER A 751 4.85 22.94 -10.00
C SER A 751 5.27 21.63 -10.65
N VAL A 752 6.23 21.64 -11.56
CA VAL A 752 6.84 20.42 -12.13
C VAL A 752 7.48 19.58 -11.02
N GLU A 753 8.18 20.23 -10.08
CA GLU A 753 8.86 19.57 -8.97
C GLU A 753 7.86 18.89 -8.01
N ASP A 754 6.80 19.60 -7.62
CA ASP A 754 5.77 19.07 -6.73
C ASP A 754 4.88 18.00 -7.41
N MET A 755 4.85 17.98 -8.74
CA MET A 755 4.14 16.95 -9.49
C MET A 755 4.89 15.62 -9.50
N MET A 756 6.23 15.67 -9.39
CA MET A 756 7.08 14.48 -9.34
C MET A 756 7.04 13.81 -7.97
N THR A 757 7.17 12.49 -7.98
CA THR A 757 7.41 11.69 -6.78
C THR A 757 8.85 11.18 -6.80
N GLN A 758 9.64 11.60 -5.82
CA GLN A 758 11.06 11.24 -5.71
C GLN A 758 11.21 9.85 -5.08
N TYR A 759 10.97 8.79 -5.87
CA TYR A 759 11.23 7.43 -5.42
C TYR A 759 12.73 7.22 -5.15
N VAL A 760 13.06 6.44 -4.12
CA VAL A 760 14.45 6.16 -3.71
C VAL A 760 15.29 5.65 -4.89
N TYR A 761 14.71 4.75 -5.69
CA TYR A 761 15.23 4.36 -6.99
C TYR A 761 14.42 5.07 -8.08
N PRO A 762 15.01 6.03 -8.84
CA PRO A 762 14.29 6.81 -9.84
C PRO A 762 13.63 5.94 -10.91
N GLN A 763 12.38 6.24 -11.23
CA GLN A 763 11.54 5.48 -12.15
C GLN A 763 10.37 6.33 -12.62
N GLU A 764 9.48 5.82 -13.47
CA GLU A 764 8.22 6.48 -13.87
C GLU A 764 7.50 7.03 -12.64
N ASN A 765 7.07 8.27 -12.71
CA ASN A 765 6.40 8.95 -11.59
C ASN A 765 5.55 10.14 -12.05
N GLY A 766 4.81 10.72 -11.12
CA GLY A 766 4.13 12.00 -11.29
C GLY A 766 2.85 11.94 -12.13
N ASN A 767 2.36 10.78 -12.53
CA ASN A 767 1.18 10.67 -13.36
C ASN A 767 -0.09 11.13 -12.64
N ARG A 768 -1.01 11.75 -13.39
CA ARG A 768 -2.37 12.12 -12.98
C ARG A 768 -3.36 11.57 -14.00
N THR A 769 -4.36 10.85 -13.54
CA THR A 769 -5.42 10.29 -14.42
C THR A 769 -6.67 11.17 -14.45
N GLU A 770 -7.53 10.92 -15.41
CA GLU A 770 -8.78 11.65 -15.62
C GLU A 770 -8.61 13.18 -15.72
N VAL A 771 -7.47 13.64 -16.25
CA VAL A 771 -7.22 15.06 -16.47
C VAL A 771 -8.11 15.56 -17.62
N ARG A 772 -8.98 16.51 -17.32
CA ARG A 772 -9.86 17.14 -18.29
C ARG A 772 -9.18 18.32 -18.98
N TRP A 773 -8.41 19.08 -18.17
CA TRP A 773 -7.58 20.17 -18.68
C TRP A 773 -6.39 20.43 -17.76
N ILE A 774 -5.35 21.02 -18.36
CA ILE A 774 -4.15 21.53 -17.67
C ILE A 774 -3.77 22.89 -18.27
N SER A 775 -3.48 23.86 -17.41
CA SER A 775 -2.92 25.15 -17.79
C SER A 775 -1.48 25.25 -17.34
N LEU A 776 -0.63 25.74 -18.23
CA LEU A 776 0.79 25.94 -18.04
C LEU A 776 1.05 27.43 -18.23
N THR A 777 1.39 28.16 -17.17
CA THR A 777 1.46 29.63 -17.21
C THR A 777 2.72 30.17 -16.55
N ASP A 778 3.13 31.37 -16.98
CA ASP A 778 4.13 32.14 -16.28
C ASP A 778 3.52 32.90 -15.06
N ALA A 779 4.38 33.61 -14.32
CA ALA A 779 3.94 34.41 -13.16
C ALA A 779 2.90 35.50 -13.49
N LYS A 780 2.70 35.83 -14.77
CA LYS A 780 1.71 36.82 -15.26
C LYS A 780 0.43 36.13 -15.79
N GLY A 781 0.32 34.83 -15.67
CA GLY A 781 -0.81 34.05 -16.17
C GLY A 781 -0.82 33.86 -17.70
N ARG A 782 0.27 34.13 -18.39
CA ARG A 782 0.39 33.91 -19.85
C ARG A 782 0.96 32.54 -20.13
N GLY A 783 0.37 31.81 -21.08
CA GLY A 783 0.81 30.47 -21.40
C GLY A 783 -0.15 29.71 -22.30
N ILE A 784 -0.41 28.48 -22.01
CA ILE A 784 -1.32 27.62 -22.77
C ILE A 784 -2.25 26.84 -21.85
N LEU A 785 -3.46 26.59 -22.35
CA LEU A 785 -4.43 25.64 -21.80
C LEU A 785 -4.50 24.44 -22.74
N ILE A 786 -4.41 23.24 -22.18
CA ILE A 786 -4.58 21.97 -22.90
C ILE A 786 -5.83 21.31 -22.35
N GLU A 787 -6.81 21.06 -23.21
CA GLU A 787 -8.12 20.46 -22.86
C GLU A 787 -8.27 19.12 -23.58
N GLY A 788 -8.53 18.05 -22.84
CA GLY A 788 -8.81 16.73 -23.42
C GLY A 788 -10.16 16.68 -24.10
N MET A 789 -10.26 16.07 -25.27
CA MET A 789 -11.54 15.72 -25.90
C MET A 789 -12.23 14.54 -25.17
N GLN A 790 -11.48 13.84 -24.37
CA GLN A 790 -11.82 12.81 -23.38
C GLN A 790 -10.87 12.97 -22.18
N PRO A 791 -11.08 12.25 -21.06
CA PRO A 791 -10.09 12.23 -19.99
C PRO A 791 -8.72 11.80 -20.48
N LEU A 792 -7.68 12.49 -19.99
CA LEU A 792 -6.27 12.25 -20.31
C LEU A 792 -5.52 11.72 -19.10
N SER A 793 -4.36 11.13 -19.38
CA SER A 793 -3.33 10.80 -18.39
C SER A 793 -2.14 11.73 -18.64
N MET A 794 -1.65 12.44 -17.61
CA MET A 794 -0.63 13.48 -17.78
C MET A 794 0.41 13.45 -16.69
N SER A 795 1.67 13.71 -17.06
CA SER A 795 2.78 13.91 -16.11
C SER A 795 3.75 14.99 -16.64
N ALA A 796 4.47 15.62 -15.72
CA ALA A 796 5.53 16.57 -16.05
C ALA A 796 6.77 16.28 -15.22
N TRP A 797 7.97 16.37 -15.87
CA TRP A 797 9.27 16.08 -15.25
C TRP A 797 10.29 17.15 -15.57
N ASN A 798 11.13 17.47 -14.60
CA ASN A 798 12.26 18.38 -14.78
C ASN A 798 13.51 17.70 -15.41
N THR A 799 13.38 16.46 -15.83
CA THR A 799 14.42 15.63 -16.45
C THR A 799 13.84 14.81 -17.61
N THR A 800 14.65 14.07 -18.35
CA THR A 800 14.14 13.21 -19.43
C THR A 800 13.80 11.81 -18.92
N GLN A 801 12.99 11.09 -19.69
CA GLN A 801 12.63 9.69 -19.41
C GLN A 801 13.87 8.79 -19.37
N GLU A 802 14.86 9.06 -20.24
CA GLU A 802 16.11 8.33 -20.32
C GLU A 802 16.98 8.55 -19.07
N GLU A 803 17.03 9.77 -18.57
CA GLU A 803 17.78 10.10 -17.35
C GLU A 803 17.12 9.46 -16.11
N LEU A 804 15.79 9.50 -16.01
CA LEU A 804 15.06 8.77 -14.96
C LEU A 804 15.36 7.26 -14.99
N HIS A 805 15.44 6.68 -16.19
CA HIS A 805 15.73 5.25 -16.36
C HIS A 805 17.18 4.87 -16.03
N LYS A 806 18.13 5.78 -16.18
CA LYS A 806 19.56 5.53 -15.92
C LYS A 806 19.96 5.75 -14.46
N ALA A 807 19.31 6.70 -13.79
CA ALA A 807 19.66 7.09 -12.45
C ALA A 807 19.40 5.94 -11.45
N ALA A 808 20.34 5.70 -10.56
CA ALA A 808 20.20 4.76 -9.45
C ALA A 808 19.76 5.46 -8.15
N HIS A 809 20.07 6.75 -8.01
CA HIS A 809 19.71 7.54 -6.82
C HIS A 809 19.10 8.90 -7.18
N ILE A 810 18.36 9.44 -6.22
CA ILE A 810 17.85 10.82 -6.30
C ILE A 810 19.01 11.80 -6.51
N GLY A 811 18.86 12.73 -7.46
CA GLY A 811 19.87 13.74 -7.78
C GLY A 811 20.95 13.31 -8.76
N GLU A 812 20.89 12.08 -9.30
CA GLU A 812 21.79 11.63 -10.38
C GLU A 812 21.25 11.97 -11.77
N ALA A 813 19.91 11.98 -11.93
CA ALA A 813 19.31 12.34 -13.20
C ALA A 813 19.64 13.79 -13.58
N GLN A 814 20.11 13.99 -14.80
CA GLN A 814 20.41 15.32 -15.32
C GLN A 814 19.12 16.13 -15.49
N LEU A 815 19.09 17.31 -14.86
CA LEU A 815 17.96 18.21 -14.97
C LEU A 815 18.00 19.00 -16.27
N LEU A 816 16.83 19.39 -16.78
CA LEU A 816 16.68 20.29 -17.90
C LEU A 816 16.76 21.76 -17.42
N ASP A 817 17.55 22.59 -18.07
CA ASP A 817 17.80 23.98 -17.65
C ASP A 817 16.61 24.91 -17.93
N ASP A 818 16.10 24.92 -19.17
CA ASP A 818 15.11 25.89 -19.65
C ASP A 818 13.78 25.25 -20.10
N ALA A 819 13.61 23.96 -19.81
CA ALA A 819 12.47 23.18 -20.22
C ALA A 819 12.04 22.19 -19.13
N PHE A 820 10.86 21.62 -19.31
CA PHE A 820 10.41 20.40 -18.64
C PHE A 820 9.74 19.48 -19.65
N VAL A 821 9.78 18.19 -19.40
CA VAL A 821 9.06 17.19 -20.18
C VAL A 821 7.59 17.24 -19.80
N LEU A 822 6.71 17.22 -20.80
CA LEU A 822 5.27 17.06 -20.61
C LEU A 822 4.79 15.84 -21.38
N ASN A 823 4.09 14.93 -20.69
CA ASN A 823 3.39 13.81 -21.28
C ASN A 823 1.90 14.15 -21.39
N ILE A 824 1.33 13.94 -22.57
CA ILE A 824 -0.10 14.09 -22.86
C ILE A 824 -0.56 12.76 -23.42
N ASP A 825 -1.05 11.90 -22.55
CA ASP A 825 -1.35 10.54 -22.89
C ASP A 825 -2.87 10.30 -22.89
N LEU A 826 -3.32 9.38 -23.71
CA LEU A 826 -4.62 8.76 -23.51
C LEU A 826 -4.58 7.92 -22.22
N VAL A 827 -3.59 7.06 -22.12
CA VAL A 827 -3.47 6.09 -21.03
C VAL A 827 -2.04 5.53 -20.97
N GLN A 828 -1.63 5.12 -19.78
CA GLN A 828 -0.49 4.23 -19.60
C GLN A 828 -0.90 2.98 -18.80
N MET A 829 -0.11 1.91 -18.95
CA MET A 829 -0.28 0.65 -18.23
C MET A 829 -0.22 0.89 -16.71
N GLY A 830 -0.95 0.08 -15.94
CA GLY A 830 -0.91 0.08 -14.48
C GLY A 830 0.49 -0.15 -13.91
N VAL A 831 0.65 0.10 -12.61
CA VAL A 831 1.94 0.00 -11.90
C VAL A 831 2.00 -1.21 -10.96
N GLY A 832 0.85 -1.81 -10.62
CA GLY A 832 0.76 -2.93 -9.69
C GLY A 832 0.93 -4.29 -10.35
N GLY A 833 1.31 -5.22 -9.54
CA GLY A 833 1.38 -6.66 -9.78
C GLY A 833 1.34 -7.35 -8.42
N THR A 834 1.69 -8.63 -8.34
CA THR A 834 1.71 -9.31 -7.03
C THR A 834 3.05 -9.20 -6.34
N ASP A 835 4.13 -9.22 -7.11
CA ASP A 835 5.51 -9.23 -6.65
C ASP A 835 6.39 -8.33 -7.55
N SER A 836 7.70 -8.27 -7.32
CA SER A 836 8.65 -7.50 -8.14
C SER A 836 9.75 -8.38 -8.77
N TRP A 837 9.62 -9.71 -8.79
CA TRP A 837 10.67 -10.62 -9.26
C TRP A 837 10.18 -11.75 -10.19
N THR A 838 8.88 -11.89 -10.41
CA THR A 838 8.32 -12.87 -11.34
C THR A 838 7.51 -12.22 -12.46
N ALA A 839 7.00 -13.04 -13.37
CA ALA A 839 6.05 -12.56 -14.37
C ALA A 839 4.73 -12.01 -13.78
N ALA A 840 4.42 -12.32 -12.52
CA ALA A 840 3.25 -11.83 -11.81
C ALA A 840 3.40 -10.37 -11.35
N ALA A 841 4.59 -9.79 -11.47
CA ALA A 841 4.83 -8.35 -11.32
C ALA A 841 4.11 -7.50 -12.37
N ARG A 842 3.70 -8.12 -13.50
CA ARG A 842 2.95 -7.45 -14.57
C ARG A 842 1.58 -7.01 -14.06
N PRO A 843 1.11 -5.80 -14.43
CA PRO A 843 -0.24 -5.34 -14.10
C PRO A 843 -1.31 -6.35 -14.54
N TYR A 844 -2.46 -6.35 -13.86
CA TYR A 844 -3.62 -7.15 -14.23
C TYR A 844 -4.19 -6.74 -15.58
N ASP A 845 -4.82 -7.69 -16.29
CA ASP A 845 -5.29 -7.48 -17.66
C ASP A 845 -6.17 -6.23 -17.87
N PRO A 846 -7.08 -5.84 -16.95
CA PRO A 846 -7.86 -4.60 -17.10
C PRO A 846 -7.01 -3.31 -17.15
N TYR A 847 -5.78 -3.37 -16.68
CA TYR A 847 -4.86 -2.23 -16.60
C TYR A 847 -3.71 -2.31 -17.61
N ARG A 848 -3.83 -3.22 -18.59
CA ARG A 848 -2.91 -3.38 -19.72
C ARG A 848 -3.54 -2.80 -20.98
N LEU A 849 -2.74 -2.45 -21.98
CA LEU A 849 -3.18 -1.81 -23.21
C LEU A 849 -3.38 -2.86 -24.32
N LEU A 850 -4.37 -3.74 -24.13
CA LEU A 850 -4.59 -4.93 -24.96
C LEU A 850 -5.36 -4.66 -26.28
N GLU A 851 -5.94 -3.47 -26.43
CA GLU A 851 -6.66 -3.08 -27.64
C GLU A 851 -5.69 -2.90 -28.82
N LYS A 852 -6.20 -3.03 -30.02
CA LYS A 852 -5.43 -2.89 -31.25
C LYS A 852 -5.60 -1.53 -31.93
N GLU A 853 -6.56 -0.76 -31.48
CA GLU A 853 -6.83 0.59 -31.97
C GLU A 853 -7.04 1.54 -30.80
N TYR A 854 -6.33 2.68 -30.82
CA TYR A 854 -6.50 3.73 -29.84
C TYR A 854 -6.70 5.07 -30.55
N ARG A 855 -7.66 5.84 -30.05
CA ARG A 855 -7.98 7.17 -30.56
C ARG A 855 -8.15 8.16 -29.41
N TYR A 856 -7.50 9.29 -29.51
CA TYR A 856 -7.73 10.40 -28.58
C TYR A 856 -7.42 11.74 -29.23
N GLY A 857 -7.75 12.82 -28.53
CA GLY A 857 -7.43 14.16 -28.99
C GLY A 857 -7.46 15.17 -27.86
N PHE A 858 -6.86 16.30 -28.10
CA PHE A 858 -6.86 17.43 -27.19
C PHE A 858 -6.77 18.75 -27.95
N VAL A 859 -7.13 19.84 -27.26
CA VAL A 859 -7.12 21.19 -27.80
C VAL A 859 -6.08 22.02 -27.03
N VAL A 860 -5.19 22.69 -27.73
CA VAL A 860 -4.25 23.68 -27.16
C VAL A 860 -4.78 25.08 -27.46
N SER A 861 -5.00 25.88 -26.42
CA SER A 861 -5.49 27.25 -26.51
C SER A 861 -4.50 28.23 -25.92
N PRO A 862 -4.31 29.44 -26.47
CA PRO A 862 -3.47 30.46 -25.88
C PRO A 862 -4.14 31.07 -24.63
N LEU A 863 -3.36 31.37 -23.59
CA LEU A 863 -3.78 32.09 -22.38
C LEU A 863 -3.16 33.52 -22.33
#